data_c3cec40e4e610d66bea8ccff9ef46ee0
#
_entry.id   c3cec40e4e610d66bea8ccff9ef46ee0
#
_cell.length_a   1.000
_cell.length_b   1.000
_cell.length_c   1.000
_cell.angle_alpha   90.00
_cell.angle_beta   90.00
_cell.angle_gamma   90.00
#
_symmetry.space_group_name_H-M   'P 1'
#
loop_
_entity.id
_entity.type
_entity.pdbx_description
1 polymer ?
#
loop_
_entity_poly.entity_id
_entity_poly.type
_entity_poly.pdbx_seq_one_letter_code
_entity_poly.pdbx_strand_id
1 'polypeptide(L)'
;MPVGPGAPYGAPVAPPDRAAGTAPTPETAAAAAIRVGEPAFVDGALHWVQSAPDGTGRSVLVAESPAGLREVSPPGSALRSRLFGYGAGSWCASPTGIVGVDATTQSLVRLGVDAAEPVGPDPTPGDTIGDPVAVPGSTWVVVAAEHAGKRGVRRGLAAVDVASGARVPLHVADGMCAEPQVAPDGRALAWLRWPAGTMPWDAAELWVATLEATATSIACRGPRRLDGGRGCSTGQPTWRRDGSLAYVSEAAGWWQPWVCDDGGAVRRLCDRRAEFQRPRWLTCRWLADLGADGALACAFADREGEHVAVLDGAGRLSVVEQPCVRVDGVAAAGASLAWVGASVGAHGVVCIQRRGRAPSVVASGPTAEDTPSPEPFAFVHDGAAVDGVAWRPGGREPAPLVVTVHPGPTGAVDRAYTPIVHLLTARGFALASVDHSGSTAHGRAHRERLRGRYGELDVAECTAAVAHLVGAGVADPRCCFMRGTSAGGTTALLALGSGALRGAVAWYPASRFADDADPHGFEAGYLAALTGPDGAGRSPLARAMTLHGAALLIQGAEDDVVSPDDTAALVVALRDALDEVGCVVVAGEGHGFRTAAGRATALEAELAFYLRHGVASPDGGDRYDAEATGREVPGRRP
;
A
#
# COMPACT_ATOMS: atom_id res chain seq x y z
N MET A 1 -34.47 15.98 -26.49
CA MET A 1 -35.68 15.14 -26.51
C MET A 1 -35.61 14.23 -25.29
N PRO A 2 -36.65 14.14 -24.45
CA PRO A 2 -36.62 13.30 -23.26
C PRO A 2 -36.69 11.82 -23.67
N VAL A 3 -35.82 11.02 -23.10
CA VAL A 3 -35.80 9.54 -23.25
C VAL A 3 -36.92 9.00 -22.36
N GLY A 4 -37.87 8.24 -22.96
CA GLY A 4 -38.98 7.63 -22.28
C GLY A 4 -38.59 6.49 -21.35
N PRO A 5 -39.50 6.03 -20.46
CA PRO A 5 -39.22 5.02 -19.44
C PRO A 5 -38.88 3.66 -20.09
N GLY A 6 -37.74 3.09 -19.68
CA GLY A 6 -37.21 1.81 -20.19
C GLY A 6 -38.11 0.61 -19.88
N ALA A 7 -38.09 -0.35 -20.78
CA ALA A 7 -38.76 -1.64 -20.68
C ALA A 7 -38.20 -2.48 -19.50
N PRO A 8 -39.00 -3.42 -18.94
CA PRO A 8 -38.58 -4.23 -17.80
C PRO A 8 -37.42 -5.16 -18.16
N TYR A 9 -36.42 -5.20 -17.32
CA TYR A 9 -35.20 -5.99 -17.48
C TYR A 9 -35.51 -7.51 -17.53
N GLY A 10 -34.99 -8.20 -18.58
CA GLY A 10 -35.02 -9.65 -18.67
C GLY A 10 -34.14 -10.33 -17.62
N ALA A 11 -34.41 -11.58 -17.30
CA ALA A 11 -33.69 -12.36 -16.28
C ALA A 11 -32.17 -12.44 -16.55
N PRO A 12 -31.33 -12.35 -15.51
CA PRO A 12 -29.87 -12.49 -15.63
C PRO A 12 -29.43 -13.90 -16.02
N VAL A 13 -28.22 -14.04 -16.56
CA VAL A 13 -27.63 -15.26 -17.11
C VAL A 13 -26.91 -16.05 -16.02
N ALA A 14 -27.09 -17.37 -15.97
CA ALA A 14 -26.37 -18.30 -15.09
C ALA A 14 -24.87 -18.37 -15.42
N PRO A 15 -23.99 -18.58 -14.42
CA PRO A 15 -22.56 -18.77 -14.64
C PRO A 15 -22.28 -20.06 -15.44
N PRO A 16 -21.19 -20.11 -16.22
CA PRO A 16 -20.83 -21.29 -17.00
C PRO A 16 -20.40 -22.47 -16.11
N ASP A 17 -20.82 -23.69 -16.46
CA ASP A 17 -20.30 -24.94 -15.91
C ASP A 17 -18.78 -25.03 -16.15
N ARG A 18 -17.98 -24.87 -15.09
CA ARG A 18 -16.55 -25.23 -15.09
C ARG A 18 -16.39 -26.67 -14.62
N ALA A 19 -15.52 -27.43 -15.32
CA ALA A 19 -15.05 -28.72 -14.84
C ALA A 19 -14.54 -28.61 -13.41
N ALA A 20 -14.97 -29.52 -12.53
CA ALA A 20 -14.84 -29.47 -11.08
C ALA A 20 -13.39 -29.53 -10.55
N GLY A 21 -12.66 -28.41 -10.64
CA GLY A 21 -11.69 -28.01 -9.66
C GLY A 21 -12.45 -27.22 -8.59
N THR A 22 -12.22 -27.49 -7.31
CA THR A 22 -12.90 -26.81 -6.21
C THR A 22 -12.59 -25.31 -6.28
N ALA A 23 -13.62 -24.48 -6.53
CA ALA A 23 -13.46 -23.03 -6.54
C ALA A 23 -12.83 -22.56 -5.21
N PRO A 24 -11.92 -21.55 -5.21
CA PRO A 24 -11.28 -21.08 -4.01
C PRO A 24 -12.32 -20.58 -3.00
N THR A 25 -12.08 -20.85 -1.71
CA THR A 25 -12.92 -20.33 -0.62
C THR A 25 -12.34 -19.02 -0.05
N PRO A 26 -13.15 -18.19 0.62
CA PRO A 26 -12.64 -17.00 1.30
C PRO A 26 -11.48 -17.28 2.26
N GLU A 27 -11.51 -18.41 2.98
CA GLU A 27 -10.46 -18.84 3.92
C GLU A 27 -9.16 -19.15 3.19
N THR A 28 -9.22 -19.95 2.11
CA THR A 28 -8.02 -20.30 1.33
C THR A 28 -7.41 -19.10 0.65
N ALA A 29 -8.24 -18.21 0.10
CA ALA A 29 -7.79 -16.97 -0.52
C ALA A 29 -7.20 -15.98 0.50
N ALA A 30 -7.79 -15.86 1.69
CA ALA A 30 -7.27 -15.02 2.77
C ALA A 30 -5.93 -15.55 3.33
N ALA A 31 -5.79 -16.86 3.48
CA ALA A 31 -4.56 -17.49 3.95
C ALA A 31 -3.40 -17.34 2.94
N ALA A 32 -3.70 -17.31 1.64
CA ALA A 32 -2.69 -17.13 0.59
C ALA A 32 -2.13 -15.69 0.51
N ALA A 33 -2.73 -14.72 1.18
CA ALA A 33 -2.32 -13.31 1.15
C ALA A 33 -1.14 -13.03 2.09
N ILE A 34 0.03 -13.61 1.81
CA ILE A 34 1.28 -13.37 2.57
C ILE A 34 1.90 -12.06 2.10
N ARG A 35 2.11 -11.11 3.01
CA ARG A 35 2.83 -9.87 2.73
C ARG A 35 4.31 -10.07 2.95
N VAL A 36 5.14 -9.47 2.09
CA VAL A 36 6.60 -9.42 2.21
C VAL A 36 7.08 -7.98 2.05
N GLY A 37 8.21 -7.64 2.65
CA GLY A 37 8.78 -6.30 2.56
C GLY A 37 10.17 -6.23 3.18
N GLU A 38 10.77 -5.05 3.15
CA GLU A 38 12.02 -4.70 3.82
C GLU A 38 13.17 -5.69 3.55
N PRO A 39 13.47 -6.04 2.28
CA PRO A 39 14.59 -6.92 1.98
C PRO A 39 15.91 -6.23 2.30
N ALA A 40 16.87 -6.98 2.88
CA ALA A 40 18.25 -6.54 3.07
C ALA A 40 19.20 -7.73 3.13
N PHE A 41 20.46 -7.48 2.79
CA PHE A 41 21.53 -8.48 2.96
C PHE A 41 22.26 -8.27 4.29
N VAL A 42 22.40 -9.33 5.07
CA VAL A 42 23.22 -9.38 6.28
C VAL A 42 24.20 -10.53 6.13
N ASP A 43 25.50 -10.26 6.20
CA ASP A 43 26.57 -11.23 6.02
C ASP A 43 26.41 -12.12 4.76
N GLY A 44 25.92 -11.50 3.67
CA GLY A 44 25.71 -12.16 2.38
C GLY A 44 24.44 -13.01 2.27
N ALA A 45 23.67 -13.19 3.35
CA ALA A 45 22.37 -13.85 3.35
C ALA A 45 21.24 -12.83 3.17
N LEU A 46 20.24 -13.16 2.35
CA LEU A 46 19.04 -12.33 2.17
C LEU A 46 18.10 -12.48 3.35
N HIS A 47 17.68 -11.35 3.90
CA HIS A 47 16.67 -11.25 4.96
C HIS A 47 15.49 -10.42 4.47
N TRP A 48 14.28 -10.71 4.96
CA TRP A 48 13.08 -9.93 4.66
C TRP A 48 12.05 -10.06 5.77
N VAL A 49 11.16 -9.09 5.89
CA VAL A 49 9.99 -9.17 6.76
C VAL A 49 8.84 -9.82 5.99
N GLN A 50 8.10 -10.72 6.63
CA GLN A 50 6.88 -11.29 6.06
C GLN A 50 5.79 -11.47 7.12
N SER A 51 4.53 -11.63 6.66
CA SER A 51 3.46 -12.12 7.53
C SER A 51 3.78 -13.53 8.01
N ALA A 52 3.62 -13.77 9.31
CA ALA A 52 3.78 -15.12 9.87
C ALA A 52 2.77 -16.09 9.23
N PRO A 53 3.16 -17.32 8.93
CA PRO A 53 2.28 -18.30 8.29
C PRO A 53 1.15 -18.80 9.18
N ASP A 54 1.18 -18.48 10.48
CA ASP A 54 0.18 -18.87 11.49
C ASP A 54 -1.17 -18.13 11.35
N GLY A 55 -1.30 -17.21 10.40
CA GLY A 55 -2.52 -16.44 10.14
C GLY A 55 -2.85 -15.36 11.18
N THR A 56 -2.00 -15.18 12.21
CA THR A 56 -2.21 -14.19 13.28
C THR A 56 -2.04 -12.74 12.86
N GLY A 57 -1.47 -12.50 11.66
CA GLY A 57 -1.14 -11.15 11.18
C GLY A 57 0.15 -10.57 11.76
N ARG A 58 0.92 -11.34 12.56
CA ARG A 58 2.26 -10.95 13.01
C ARG A 58 3.20 -10.78 11.81
N SER A 59 4.12 -9.83 11.90
CA SER A 59 5.24 -9.70 10.95
C SER A 59 6.50 -10.25 11.59
N VAL A 60 7.22 -11.10 10.86
CA VAL A 60 8.43 -11.80 11.32
C VAL A 60 9.56 -11.58 10.33
N LEU A 61 10.79 -11.56 10.84
CA LEU A 61 11.99 -11.52 10.00
C LEU A 61 12.39 -12.94 9.61
N VAL A 62 12.61 -13.17 8.32
CA VAL A 62 13.04 -14.44 7.75
C VAL A 62 14.36 -14.25 7.03
N ALA A 63 15.21 -15.26 7.05
CA ALA A 63 16.49 -15.29 6.32
C ALA A 63 16.62 -16.53 5.44
N GLU A 64 17.29 -16.33 4.30
CA GLU A 64 17.83 -17.44 3.50
C GLU A 64 19.00 -18.09 4.25
N SER A 65 19.06 -19.41 4.27
CA SER A 65 20.20 -20.17 4.79
C SER A 65 20.51 -21.37 3.89
N PRO A 66 21.68 -21.99 4.02
CA PRO A 66 22.02 -23.21 3.28
C PRO A 66 21.05 -24.39 3.54
N ALA A 67 20.37 -24.39 4.69
CA ALA A 67 19.40 -25.41 5.07
C ALA A 67 17.96 -25.07 4.64
N GLY A 68 17.75 -23.95 3.95
CA GLY A 68 16.43 -23.42 3.57
C GLY A 68 16.10 -22.12 4.30
N LEU A 69 14.83 -21.78 4.42
CA LEU A 69 14.38 -20.56 5.10
C LEU A 69 14.38 -20.73 6.61
N ARG A 70 14.77 -19.68 7.31
CA ARG A 70 14.81 -19.65 8.78
C ARG A 70 14.11 -18.38 9.28
N GLU A 71 13.15 -18.52 10.20
CA GLU A 71 12.65 -17.39 10.99
C GLU A 71 13.75 -16.90 11.92
N VAL A 72 14.07 -15.61 11.86
CA VAL A 72 15.08 -14.94 12.67
C VAL A 72 14.44 -14.32 13.91
N SER A 73 13.18 -13.90 13.79
CA SER A 73 12.40 -13.38 14.91
C SER A 73 12.22 -14.44 15.98
N PRO A 74 12.49 -14.17 17.27
CA PRO A 74 12.21 -15.11 18.34
C PRO A 74 10.74 -15.50 18.41
N PRO A 75 10.42 -16.70 18.95
CA PRO A 75 9.04 -17.15 19.11
C PRO A 75 8.15 -16.12 19.81
N GLY A 76 6.98 -15.85 19.24
CA GLY A 76 5.99 -14.91 19.79
C GLY A 76 6.30 -13.43 19.56
N SER A 77 7.48 -13.06 19.08
CA SER A 77 7.80 -11.66 18.74
C SER A 77 7.13 -11.23 17.42
N ALA A 78 6.90 -9.93 17.30
CA ALA A 78 6.38 -9.33 16.07
C ALA A 78 7.12 -8.00 15.80
N LEU A 79 7.55 -7.80 14.56
CA LEU A 79 8.24 -6.59 14.12
C LEU A 79 7.29 -5.68 13.35
N ARG A 80 7.11 -4.45 13.83
CA ARG A 80 6.32 -3.45 13.14
C ARG A 80 6.52 -2.06 13.74
N SER A 81 6.85 -1.10 12.92
CA SER A 81 6.70 0.31 13.27
C SER A 81 5.25 0.76 13.10
N ARG A 82 4.78 1.65 13.97
CA ARG A 82 3.52 2.40 13.84
C ARG A 82 3.77 3.89 13.61
N LEU A 83 4.98 4.26 13.21
CA LEU A 83 5.33 5.65 12.91
C LEU A 83 4.31 6.24 11.93
N PHE A 84 3.78 7.41 12.24
CA PHE A 84 2.75 8.11 11.46
C PHE A 84 1.41 7.35 11.29
N GLY A 85 1.13 6.35 12.13
CA GLY A 85 -0.05 5.50 12.02
C GLY A 85 0.08 4.37 10.99
N TYR A 86 0.70 4.62 9.85
CA TYR A 86 0.85 3.66 8.75
C TYR A 86 2.03 2.71 8.92
N GLY A 87 3.13 3.18 9.48
CA GLY A 87 4.34 2.43 9.71
C GLY A 87 5.54 2.93 8.89
N ALA A 88 6.70 2.37 9.22
CA ALA A 88 7.99 2.65 8.60
C ALA A 88 8.84 1.38 8.63
N GLY A 89 10.10 1.44 8.16
CA GLY A 89 11.05 0.33 8.28
C GLY A 89 11.11 -0.19 9.71
N SER A 90 11.11 -1.50 9.87
CA SER A 90 10.94 -2.15 11.17
C SER A 90 12.19 -2.81 11.72
N TRP A 91 13.29 -2.88 10.95
CA TRP A 91 14.51 -3.54 11.40
C TRP A 91 15.77 -3.05 10.70
N CYS A 92 16.93 -3.32 11.29
CA CYS A 92 18.23 -3.21 10.63
C CYS A 92 19.24 -4.18 11.25
N ALA A 93 20.32 -4.48 10.50
CA ALA A 93 21.51 -5.11 11.05
C ALA A 93 22.36 -4.08 11.77
N SER A 94 22.92 -4.44 12.93
CA SER A 94 23.86 -3.63 13.71
C SER A 94 25.11 -4.47 14.07
N PRO A 95 26.22 -3.85 14.50
CA PRO A 95 27.40 -4.59 14.94
C PRO A 95 27.16 -5.54 16.12
N THR A 96 26.09 -5.33 16.89
CA THR A 96 25.71 -6.17 18.04
C THR A 96 24.64 -7.21 17.69
N GLY A 97 24.29 -7.36 16.41
CA GLY A 97 23.24 -8.25 15.93
C GLY A 97 22.09 -7.50 15.27
N ILE A 98 21.02 -8.21 14.98
CA ILE A 98 19.83 -7.61 14.37
C ILE A 98 18.98 -6.92 15.44
N VAL A 99 18.56 -5.69 15.14
CA VAL A 99 17.59 -4.93 15.96
C VAL A 99 16.31 -4.69 15.18
N GLY A 100 15.19 -4.68 15.88
CA GLY A 100 13.87 -4.44 15.29
C GLY A 100 13.02 -3.51 16.14
N VAL A 101 11.91 -3.05 15.58
CA VAL A 101 10.87 -2.32 16.29
C VAL A 101 9.80 -3.31 16.73
N ASP A 102 9.61 -3.46 18.03
CA ASP A 102 8.56 -4.33 18.58
C ASP A 102 7.17 -3.76 18.26
N ALA A 103 6.30 -4.60 17.75
CA ALA A 103 4.97 -4.18 17.28
C ALA A 103 4.07 -3.66 18.40
N THR A 104 4.27 -4.12 19.64
CA THR A 104 3.44 -3.79 20.80
C THR A 104 3.96 -2.57 21.53
N THR A 105 5.25 -2.60 21.89
CA THR A 105 5.86 -1.54 22.73
C THR A 105 6.33 -0.34 21.91
N GLN A 106 6.53 -0.49 20.61
CA GLN A 106 7.11 0.54 19.73
C GLN A 106 8.51 1.00 20.18
N SER A 107 9.28 0.09 20.80
CA SER A 107 10.68 0.29 21.18
C SER A 107 11.61 -0.54 20.31
N LEU A 108 12.90 -0.22 20.32
CA LEU A 108 13.90 -1.10 19.75
C LEU A 108 14.08 -2.34 20.63
N VAL A 109 14.18 -3.49 19.96
CA VAL A 109 14.54 -4.76 20.57
C VAL A 109 15.69 -5.37 19.80
N ARG A 110 16.59 -6.08 20.50
CA ARG A 110 17.61 -6.94 19.91
C ARG A 110 17.02 -8.34 19.72
N LEU A 111 17.14 -8.88 18.53
CA LEU A 111 16.63 -10.21 18.25
C LEU A 111 17.66 -11.26 18.71
N GLY A 112 17.38 -11.92 19.83
CA GLY A 112 18.10 -13.11 20.31
C GLY A 112 17.58 -14.39 19.66
N VAL A 113 18.09 -15.54 20.11
CA VAL A 113 17.63 -16.85 19.61
C VAL A 113 16.26 -17.21 20.22
N ASP A 114 16.12 -17.01 21.51
CA ASP A 114 14.94 -17.46 22.27
C ASP A 114 13.98 -16.32 22.64
N ALA A 115 14.47 -15.08 22.70
CA ALA A 115 13.68 -13.91 23.07
C ALA A 115 14.19 -12.64 22.37
N ALA A 116 13.29 -11.67 22.20
CA ALA A 116 13.63 -10.30 21.86
C ALA A 116 13.93 -9.51 23.14
N GLU A 117 15.11 -8.90 23.19
CA GLU A 117 15.60 -8.15 24.36
C GLU A 117 15.37 -6.65 24.17
N PRO A 118 14.65 -5.96 25.06
CA PRO A 118 14.48 -4.50 24.96
C PRO A 118 15.82 -3.76 24.92
N VAL A 119 15.89 -2.72 24.09
CA VAL A 119 17.04 -1.81 23.99
C VAL A 119 16.63 -0.44 24.53
N GLY A 120 17.16 -0.08 25.69
CA GLY A 120 16.88 1.20 26.35
C GLY A 120 15.65 1.20 27.25
N PRO A 121 15.25 2.38 27.74
CA PRO A 121 14.11 2.51 28.63
C PRO A 121 12.79 2.25 27.88
N ASP A 122 11.77 1.87 28.64
CA ASP A 122 10.42 1.72 28.11
C ASP A 122 9.96 3.03 27.44
N PRO A 123 9.30 2.94 26.28
CA PRO A 123 8.75 4.10 25.60
C PRO A 123 7.61 4.73 26.42
N THR A 124 7.43 6.03 26.29
CA THR A 124 6.24 6.70 26.80
C THR A 124 5.02 6.25 25.97
N PRO A 125 3.87 5.99 26.59
CA PRO A 125 2.66 5.67 25.82
C PRO A 125 2.38 6.70 24.73
N GLY A 126 2.19 6.22 23.49
CA GLY A 126 2.01 7.06 22.31
C GLY A 126 3.30 7.45 21.57
N ASP A 127 4.48 7.10 22.11
CA ASP A 127 5.73 7.22 21.35
C ASP A 127 5.76 6.15 20.25
N THR A 128 6.28 6.52 19.08
CA THR A 128 6.53 5.58 17.97
C THR A 128 7.89 5.84 17.36
N ILE A 129 8.51 4.78 16.86
CA ILE A 129 9.78 4.86 16.12
C ILE A 129 9.74 4.02 14.85
N GLY A 130 10.61 4.32 13.90
CA GLY A 130 10.74 3.55 12.67
C GLY A 130 12.01 3.88 11.90
N ASP A 131 12.17 3.21 10.75
CA ASP A 131 13.29 3.36 9.84
C ASP A 131 14.66 3.25 10.57
N PRO A 132 14.93 2.21 11.38
CA PRO A 132 16.21 2.08 12.07
C PRO A 132 17.35 1.90 11.07
N VAL A 133 18.46 2.59 11.30
CA VAL A 133 19.70 2.46 10.52
C VAL A 133 20.91 2.49 11.43
N ALA A 134 21.80 1.50 11.31
CA ALA A 134 23.02 1.42 12.10
C ALA A 134 24.05 2.45 11.63
N VAL A 135 24.81 3.00 12.60
CA VAL A 135 25.95 3.86 12.31
C VAL A 135 27.20 2.98 12.19
N PRO A 136 27.84 2.90 11.01
CA PRO A 136 29.01 2.06 10.79
C PRO A 136 30.13 2.29 11.83
N GLY A 137 30.70 1.21 12.32
CA GLY A 137 31.81 1.27 13.29
C GLY A 137 31.41 1.70 14.72
N SER A 138 30.13 1.74 15.03
CA SER A 138 29.63 2.13 16.36
C SER A 138 28.46 1.26 16.79
N THR A 139 28.03 1.40 18.04
CA THR A 139 26.82 0.75 18.60
C THR A 139 25.55 1.61 18.45
N TRP A 140 25.64 2.75 17.79
CA TRP A 140 24.50 3.65 17.58
C TRP A 140 23.60 3.21 16.43
N VAL A 141 22.29 3.31 16.65
CA VAL A 141 21.24 3.16 15.63
C VAL A 141 20.44 4.45 15.57
N VAL A 142 20.32 5.04 14.39
CA VAL A 142 19.48 6.22 14.15
C VAL A 142 18.08 5.76 13.81
N VAL A 143 17.06 6.42 14.36
CA VAL A 143 15.64 6.15 14.11
C VAL A 143 14.89 7.44 13.80
N ALA A 144 13.85 7.38 13.01
CA ALA A 144 12.81 8.39 12.97
C ALA A 144 11.88 8.18 14.19
N ALA A 145 11.40 9.25 14.83
CA ALA A 145 10.67 9.16 16.08
C ALA A 145 9.56 10.19 16.18
N GLU A 146 8.43 9.77 16.75
CA GLU A 146 7.38 10.64 17.29
C GLU A 146 7.32 10.46 18.80
N HIS A 147 7.22 11.56 19.51
CA HIS A 147 7.09 11.60 20.96
C HIS A 147 5.79 12.28 21.34
N ALA A 148 4.88 11.52 21.90
CA ALA A 148 3.67 12.05 22.50
C ALA A 148 3.99 12.89 23.75
N GLY A 149 3.47 14.10 23.82
CA GLY A 149 3.70 15.00 24.95
C GLY A 149 2.49 15.86 25.25
N LYS A 150 2.46 16.46 26.44
CA LYS A 150 1.36 17.34 26.88
C LYS A 150 1.10 18.56 25.96
N ARG A 151 2.07 18.92 25.13
CA ARG A 151 1.99 20.05 24.18
C ARG A 151 1.84 19.61 22.72
N GLY A 152 1.43 18.36 22.47
CA GLY A 152 1.35 17.76 21.15
C GLY A 152 2.51 16.80 20.85
N VAL A 153 2.53 16.29 19.63
CA VAL A 153 3.54 15.33 19.16
C VAL A 153 4.80 16.05 18.71
N ARG A 154 5.96 15.66 19.23
CA ARG A 154 7.27 16.12 18.75
C ARG A 154 7.86 15.07 17.83
N ARG A 155 8.38 15.49 16.69
CA ARG A 155 8.93 14.63 15.65
C ARG A 155 10.40 14.95 15.39
N GLY A 156 11.13 13.95 14.90
CA GLY A 156 12.53 14.15 14.56
C GLY A 156 13.29 12.85 14.38
N LEU A 157 14.61 12.97 14.49
CA LEU A 157 15.54 11.85 14.51
C LEU A 157 16.13 11.69 15.89
N ALA A 158 16.28 10.45 16.33
CA ALA A 158 16.98 10.07 17.54
C ALA A 158 18.04 9.01 17.25
N ALA A 159 19.07 8.94 18.07
CA ALA A 159 20.01 7.83 18.08
C ALA A 159 19.85 7.03 19.37
N VAL A 160 19.94 5.72 19.26
CA VAL A 160 19.88 4.77 20.37
C VAL A 160 21.17 3.96 20.37
N ASP A 161 21.90 3.96 21.46
CA ASP A 161 23.06 3.07 21.66
C ASP A 161 22.56 1.67 22.04
N VAL A 162 22.70 0.72 21.15
CA VAL A 162 22.18 -0.65 21.39
C VAL A 162 22.99 -1.44 22.42
N ALA A 163 24.12 -0.94 22.87
CA ALA A 163 24.91 -1.55 23.95
C ALA A 163 24.47 -1.07 25.34
N SER A 164 24.22 0.23 25.50
CA SER A 164 23.87 0.83 26.80
C SER A 164 22.39 1.17 26.94
N GLY A 165 21.64 1.23 25.83
CA GLY A 165 20.27 1.71 25.80
C GLY A 165 20.14 3.24 25.86
N ALA A 166 21.25 4.00 25.84
CA ALA A 166 21.21 5.45 25.85
C ALA A 166 20.52 6.01 24.61
N ARG A 167 19.68 7.04 24.79
CA ARG A 167 18.93 7.68 23.70
C ARG A 167 19.27 9.16 23.62
N VAL A 168 19.61 9.64 22.41
CA VAL A 168 20.02 11.02 22.15
C VAL A 168 19.18 11.59 21.01
N PRO A 169 18.51 12.75 21.17
CA PRO A 169 17.88 13.45 20.06
C PRO A 169 18.96 13.99 19.10
N LEU A 170 18.85 13.68 17.81
CA LEU A 170 19.76 14.18 16.78
C LEU A 170 19.23 15.41 16.06
N HIS A 171 17.94 15.42 15.78
CA HIS A 171 17.26 16.50 15.07
C HIS A 171 15.81 16.58 15.53
N VAL A 172 15.33 17.80 15.79
CA VAL A 172 13.92 18.09 16.08
C VAL A 172 13.35 18.85 14.89
N ALA A 173 12.20 18.39 14.38
CA ALA A 173 11.56 18.96 13.22
C ALA A 173 10.23 19.65 13.56
N ASP A 174 9.90 20.69 12.81
CA ASP A 174 8.58 21.35 12.86
C ASP A 174 7.55 20.62 11.97
N GLY A 175 7.86 19.42 11.49
CA GLY A 175 7.04 18.58 10.62
C GLY A 175 7.45 17.13 10.75
N MET A 176 7.19 16.36 9.72
CA MET A 176 7.53 14.93 9.65
C MET A 176 9.01 14.74 9.36
N CYS A 177 9.62 13.67 9.89
CA CYS A 177 10.97 13.20 9.59
C CYS A 177 10.96 11.70 9.36
N ALA A 178 11.65 11.23 8.31
CA ALA A 178 11.66 9.81 7.95
C ALA A 178 12.90 9.42 7.14
N GLU A 179 13.06 8.13 6.93
CA GLU A 179 14.11 7.52 6.09
C GLU A 179 15.54 8.02 6.40
N PRO A 180 15.99 8.03 7.65
CA PRO A 180 17.39 8.33 7.93
C PRO A 180 18.27 7.30 7.22
N GLN A 181 19.38 7.77 6.63
CA GLN A 181 20.39 6.95 6.00
C GLN A 181 21.77 7.46 6.38
N VAL A 182 22.58 6.59 6.92
CA VAL A 182 23.97 6.91 7.31
C VAL A 182 24.91 6.54 6.18
N ALA A 183 25.86 7.42 5.87
CA ALA A 183 26.88 7.15 4.86
C ALA A 183 27.76 5.95 5.26
N PRO A 184 28.35 5.22 4.30
CA PRO A 184 29.16 4.03 4.58
C PRO A 184 30.36 4.30 5.49
N ASP A 185 30.88 5.52 5.54
CA ASP A 185 31.98 5.95 6.42
C ASP A 185 31.51 6.38 7.82
N GLY A 186 30.20 6.39 8.08
CA GLY A 186 29.59 6.81 9.35
C GLY A 186 29.60 8.31 9.62
N ARG A 187 30.00 9.16 8.64
CA ARG A 187 30.25 10.59 8.86
C ARG A 187 29.18 11.54 8.31
N ALA A 188 28.22 11.01 7.56
CA ALA A 188 27.12 11.81 7.04
C ALA A 188 25.79 11.11 7.28
N LEU A 189 24.75 11.92 7.50
CA LEU A 189 23.37 11.50 7.66
C LEU A 189 22.51 12.21 6.61
N ALA A 190 21.69 11.45 5.91
CA ALA A 190 20.64 11.97 5.03
C ALA A 190 19.28 11.53 5.55
N TRP A 191 18.24 12.36 5.38
CA TRP A 191 16.87 12.01 5.77
C TRP A 191 15.85 12.83 5.00
N LEU A 192 14.59 12.40 5.03
CA LEU A 192 13.47 13.15 4.50
C LEU A 192 12.81 13.99 5.60
N ARG A 193 12.33 15.17 5.20
CA ARG A 193 11.51 16.05 6.03
C ARG A 193 10.40 16.65 5.16
N TRP A 194 9.20 16.83 5.72
CA TRP A 194 8.14 17.60 5.09
C TRP A 194 7.30 18.33 6.13
N PRO A 195 6.68 19.49 5.77
CA PRO A 195 5.85 20.26 6.68
C PRO A 195 4.62 19.48 7.14
N ALA A 196 4.19 19.65 8.38
CA ALA A 196 2.88 19.22 8.84
C ALA A 196 1.77 19.82 7.94
N GLY A 197 0.68 19.09 7.73
CA GLY A 197 -0.39 19.51 6.83
C GLY A 197 -0.08 19.35 5.35
N THR A 198 0.98 18.59 5.00
CA THR A 198 1.29 18.20 3.62
C THR A 198 1.67 16.73 3.58
N MET A 199 1.45 16.09 2.42
CA MET A 199 1.90 14.71 2.23
C MET A 199 3.35 14.66 1.72
N PRO A 200 4.08 13.56 1.99
CA PRO A 200 5.48 13.44 1.54
C PRO A 200 5.64 13.53 0.02
N TRP A 201 4.66 13.05 -0.75
CA TRP A 201 4.69 13.15 -2.22
C TRP A 201 4.40 14.56 -2.77
N ASP A 202 3.96 15.48 -1.91
CA ASP A 202 3.70 16.88 -2.29
C ASP A 202 4.85 17.83 -1.92
N ALA A 203 5.60 17.51 -0.84
CA ALA A 203 6.50 18.49 -0.26
C ALA A 203 7.74 17.90 0.45
N ALA A 204 8.06 16.61 0.27
CA ALA A 204 9.24 16.06 0.93
C ALA A 204 10.53 16.74 0.46
N GLU A 205 11.38 17.08 1.42
CA GLU A 205 12.70 17.64 1.27
C GLU A 205 13.75 16.61 1.66
N LEU A 206 14.84 16.54 0.92
CA LEU A 206 16.03 15.79 1.27
C LEU A 206 16.99 16.68 2.05
N TRP A 207 17.31 16.25 3.26
CA TRP A 207 18.26 16.93 4.16
C TRP A 207 19.50 16.09 4.35
N VAL A 208 20.64 16.76 4.54
CA VAL A 208 21.93 16.14 4.85
C VAL A 208 22.64 16.89 5.98
N ALA A 209 23.43 16.17 6.76
CA ALA A 209 24.24 16.74 7.85
C ALA A 209 25.52 15.93 8.07
N THR A 210 26.50 16.51 8.72
CA THR A 210 27.64 15.76 9.27
C THR A 210 27.20 14.99 10.50
N LEU A 211 27.59 13.71 10.60
CA LEU A 211 27.37 12.86 11.75
C LEU A 211 28.69 12.65 12.48
N GLU A 212 28.74 13.04 13.75
CA GLU A 212 29.90 12.85 14.63
C GLU A 212 29.53 11.78 15.65
N ALA A 213 30.04 10.56 15.48
CA ALA A 213 29.78 9.44 16.39
C ALA A 213 31.08 8.95 17.05
N THR A 214 30.99 8.73 18.37
CA THR A 214 32.03 8.09 19.20
C THR A 214 31.40 6.91 19.94
N ALA A 215 32.18 6.18 20.71
CA ALA A 215 31.65 5.10 21.54
C ALA A 215 30.59 5.56 22.56
N THR A 216 30.60 6.83 22.99
CA THR A 216 29.75 7.33 24.08
C THR A 216 28.91 8.55 23.70
N SER A 217 29.08 9.09 22.51
CA SER A 217 28.34 10.29 22.09
C SER A 217 28.06 10.25 20.58
N ILE A 218 26.97 10.88 20.20
CA ILE A 218 26.61 11.07 18.79
C ILE A 218 25.96 12.45 18.63
N ALA A 219 26.29 13.14 17.54
CA ALA A 219 25.72 14.45 17.22
C ALA A 219 25.55 14.66 15.72
N CYS A 220 24.48 15.35 15.34
CA CYS A 220 24.20 15.81 13.98
C CYS A 220 24.59 17.29 13.87
N ARG A 221 25.46 17.67 12.91
CA ARG A 221 26.00 19.02 12.75
C ARG A 221 25.68 19.57 11.37
N GLY A 222 25.31 20.86 11.35
CA GLY A 222 25.12 21.62 10.12
C GLY A 222 24.04 21.06 9.19
N PRO A 223 22.84 20.74 9.69
CA PRO A 223 21.77 20.21 8.82
C PRO A 223 21.42 21.24 7.74
N ARG A 224 21.38 20.79 6.49
CA ARG A 224 20.99 21.60 5.33
C ARG A 224 20.11 20.83 4.38
N ARG A 225 19.18 21.52 3.73
CA ARG A 225 18.39 20.95 2.66
C ARG A 225 19.29 20.78 1.41
N LEU A 226 19.22 19.59 0.80
CA LEU A 226 19.90 19.29 -0.46
C LEU A 226 18.97 19.51 -1.65
N ASP A 227 17.74 19.01 -1.60
CA ASP A 227 16.77 19.08 -2.70
C ASP A 227 15.33 19.00 -2.15
N GLY A 228 14.35 19.21 -3.00
CA GLY A 228 12.93 19.01 -2.69
C GLY A 228 12.22 20.21 -2.09
N GLY A 229 10.97 19.98 -1.71
CA GLY A 229 10.03 20.96 -1.17
C GLY A 229 8.70 20.99 -1.95
N ARG A 230 7.87 22.00 -1.69
CA ARG A 230 6.54 22.10 -2.32
C ARG A 230 6.63 22.07 -3.85
N GLY A 231 5.86 21.14 -4.47
CA GLY A 231 5.81 20.97 -5.92
C GLY A 231 7.05 20.28 -6.52
N CYS A 232 7.95 19.78 -5.67
CA CYS A 232 9.09 18.95 -6.07
C CYS A 232 9.46 18.04 -4.90
N SER A 233 8.75 16.92 -4.75
CA SER A 233 9.05 15.97 -3.68
C SER A 233 10.29 15.14 -3.97
N THR A 234 10.98 14.73 -2.89
CA THR A 234 12.12 13.82 -2.93
C THR A 234 11.86 12.57 -2.10
N GLY A 235 12.66 11.52 -2.32
CA GLY A 235 12.54 10.27 -1.58
C GLY A 235 13.76 9.38 -1.71
N GLN A 236 13.78 8.33 -0.92
CA GLN A 236 14.70 7.21 -0.97
C GLN A 236 16.19 7.60 -0.98
N PRO A 237 16.67 8.42 -0.02
CA PRO A 237 18.11 8.68 0.10
C PRO A 237 18.87 7.35 0.17
N THR A 238 19.90 7.20 -0.66
CA THR A 238 20.68 5.98 -0.78
C THR A 238 22.15 6.34 -0.96
N TRP A 239 22.94 6.20 0.10
CA TRP A 239 24.37 6.41 0.01
C TRP A 239 25.03 5.33 -0.83
N ARG A 240 25.91 5.73 -1.73
CA ARG A 240 26.71 4.84 -2.54
C ARG A 240 28.09 4.65 -1.89
N ARG A 241 28.75 3.58 -2.22
CA ARG A 241 30.09 3.26 -1.67
C ARG A 241 31.16 4.28 -2.04
N ASP A 242 30.97 5.02 -3.14
CA ASP A 242 31.86 6.11 -3.56
C ASP A 242 31.65 7.42 -2.77
N GLY A 243 30.76 7.42 -1.77
CA GLY A 243 30.43 8.60 -0.96
C GLY A 243 29.38 9.50 -1.55
N SER A 244 28.94 9.28 -2.80
CA SER A 244 27.85 10.04 -3.39
C SER A 244 26.49 9.60 -2.84
N LEU A 245 25.49 10.50 -2.91
CA LEU A 245 24.13 10.25 -2.44
C LEU A 245 23.17 10.17 -3.63
N ALA A 246 22.67 8.96 -3.93
CA ALA A 246 21.58 8.78 -4.85
C ALA A 246 20.24 9.00 -4.13
N TYR A 247 19.24 9.50 -4.85
CA TYR A 247 17.90 9.74 -4.33
C TYR A 247 16.89 9.86 -5.47
N VAL A 248 15.62 9.87 -5.14
CA VAL A 248 14.54 10.14 -6.10
C VAL A 248 14.11 11.60 -5.97
N SER A 249 13.94 12.30 -7.11
CA SER A 249 13.41 13.67 -7.16
C SER A 249 12.40 13.83 -8.28
N GLU A 250 11.37 14.60 -8.00
CA GLU A 250 10.29 14.93 -8.94
C GLU A 250 10.56 16.23 -9.74
N ALA A 251 11.77 16.75 -9.72
CA ALA A 251 12.14 18.01 -10.37
C ALA A 251 11.80 18.04 -11.87
N ALA A 252 11.73 16.87 -12.53
CA ALA A 252 11.36 16.73 -13.94
C ALA A 252 9.88 16.30 -14.16
N GLY A 253 9.02 16.40 -13.14
CA GLY A 253 7.60 16.01 -13.21
C GLY A 253 7.34 14.50 -13.07
N TRP A 254 8.37 13.71 -12.84
CA TRP A 254 8.37 12.29 -12.58
C TRP A 254 9.34 11.98 -11.45
N TRP A 255 9.07 11.03 -10.60
CA TRP A 255 10.00 10.57 -9.57
C TRP A 255 11.14 9.78 -10.19
N GLN A 256 12.21 10.47 -10.54
CA GLN A 256 13.38 9.91 -11.25
C GLN A 256 14.61 9.86 -10.35
N PRO A 257 15.58 8.95 -10.61
CA PRO A 257 16.83 8.88 -9.88
C PRO A 257 17.75 10.07 -10.17
N TRP A 258 18.27 10.66 -9.12
CA TRP A 258 19.28 11.72 -9.12
C TRP A 258 20.47 11.30 -8.26
N VAL A 259 21.59 11.96 -8.42
CA VAL A 259 22.78 11.79 -7.57
C VAL A 259 23.38 13.14 -7.24
N CYS A 260 23.79 13.30 -5.99
CA CYS A 260 24.68 14.34 -5.51
C CYS A 260 26.05 13.72 -5.27
N ASP A 261 27.08 14.20 -5.96
CA ASP A 261 28.46 13.72 -5.74
C ASP A 261 29.06 14.29 -4.43
N ASP A 262 30.25 13.87 -4.07
CA ASP A 262 30.99 14.33 -2.89
C ASP A 262 31.37 15.83 -2.96
N GLY A 263 31.46 16.40 -4.15
CA GLY A 263 31.65 17.84 -4.39
C GLY A 263 30.38 18.65 -4.29
N GLY A 264 29.21 18.02 -4.13
CA GLY A 264 27.89 18.64 -4.02
C GLY A 264 27.21 18.95 -5.36
N ALA A 265 27.77 18.50 -6.49
CA ALA A 265 27.13 18.66 -7.80
C ALA A 265 25.98 17.64 -7.94
N VAL A 266 24.82 18.14 -8.37
CA VAL A 266 23.61 17.35 -8.54
C VAL A 266 23.32 17.10 -10.01
N ARG A 267 23.04 15.85 -10.38
CA ARG A 267 22.65 15.48 -11.73
C ARG A 267 21.58 14.40 -11.75
N ARG A 268 20.72 14.42 -12.76
CA ARG A 268 19.75 13.36 -13.02
C ARG A 268 20.49 12.13 -13.59
N LEU A 269 20.14 10.93 -13.09
CA LEU A 269 20.73 9.68 -13.56
C LEU A 269 19.96 9.08 -14.75
N CYS A 270 18.63 9.24 -14.79
CA CYS A 270 17.79 8.64 -15.81
C CYS A 270 16.69 9.62 -16.20
N ASP A 271 16.31 9.69 -17.49
CA ASP A 271 15.25 10.57 -18.02
C ASP A 271 14.01 9.80 -18.49
N ARG A 272 13.89 8.51 -18.14
CA ARG A 272 12.71 7.70 -18.45
C ARG A 272 11.47 8.32 -17.79
N ARG A 273 10.37 8.41 -18.56
CA ARG A 273 9.05 8.77 -18.01
C ARG A 273 8.47 7.59 -17.23
N ALA A 274 8.95 7.43 -16.02
CA ALA A 274 8.56 6.39 -15.08
C ALA A 274 8.77 6.89 -13.65
N GLU A 275 8.14 6.28 -12.69
CA GLU A 275 8.26 6.60 -11.28
C GLU A 275 9.11 5.56 -10.56
N PHE A 276 10.22 5.98 -9.98
CA PHE A 276 11.19 5.13 -9.26
C PHE A 276 10.91 5.09 -7.77
N GLN A 277 9.72 5.45 -7.36
CA GLN A 277 9.19 5.25 -6.02
C GLN A 277 7.67 5.15 -6.07
N ARG A 278 7.10 4.55 -5.01
CA ARG A 278 5.67 4.64 -4.70
C ARG A 278 5.40 5.82 -3.77
N PRO A 279 4.14 6.29 -3.67
CA PRO A 279 3.76 7.23 -2.62
C PRO A 279 4.04 6.61 -1.24
N ARG A 280 4.61 7.40 -0.34
CA ARG A 280 5.06 6.91 0.97
C ARG A 280 3.88 6.79 1.95
N TRP A 281 3.00 5.86 1.70
CA TRP A 281 2.06 5.35 2.70
C TRP A 281 2.74 4.36 3.65
N LEU A 282 3.63 3.53 3.08
CA LEU A 282 4.47 2.58 3.78
C LEU A 282 5.90 2.71 3.27
N THR A 283 6.88 2.31 4.07
CA THR A 283 8.27 2.25 3.61
C THR A 283 8.42 1.16 2.55
N CYS A 284 8.77 1.59 1.35
CA CYS A 284 9.08 0.72 0.22
C CYS A 284 10.32 1.28 -0.48
N ARG A 285 11.44 0.58 -0.40
CA ARG A 285 12.69 1.03 -1.02
C ARG A 285 12.85 0.41 -2.40
N TRP A 286 12.94 1.27 -3.39
CA TRP A 286 13.16 0.89 -4.80
C TRP A 286 14.53 1.29 -5.32
N LEU A 287 15.42 1.82 -4.46
CA LEU A 287 16.82 2.09 -4.77
C LEU A 287 17.75 1.39 -3.78
N ALA A 288 18.80 0.75 -4.30
CA ALA A 288 19.88 0.18 -3.51
C ALA A 288 21.21 0.26 -4.26
N ASP A 289 22.32 0.49 -3.54
CA ASP A 289 23.67 0.56 -4.12
C ASP A 289 24.21 -0.83 -4.49
N LEU A 290 24.53 -1.08 -5.76
CA LEU A 290 25.18 -2.31 -6.22
C LEU A 290 26.70 -2.30 -6.01
N GLY A 291 27.27 -1.18 -5.61
CA GLY A 291 28.65 -1.04 -5.16
C GLY A 291 29.73 -1.05 -6.24
N ALA A 292 29.43 -1.43 -7.47
CA ALA A 292 30.37 -1.41 -8.57
C ALA A 292 30.00 -0.31 -9.57
N ASP A 293 30.97 0.49 -10.01
CA ASP A 293 30.87 1.47 -11.12
C ASP A 293 29.67 2.44 -11.01
N GLY A 294 29.21 2.69 -9.78
CA GLY A 294 28.08 3.57 -9.52
C GLY A 294 26.73 3.06 -9.98
N ALA A 295 26.59 1.76 -10.17
CA ALA A 295 25.32 1.15 -10.53
C ALA A 295 24.37 1.04 -9.33
N LEU A 296 23.07 1.22 -9.60
CA LEU A 296 21.99 1.06 -8.65
C LEU A 296 21.11 -0.11 -9.06
N ALA A 297 20.71 -0.94 -8.11
CA ALA A 297 19.52 -1.74 -8.22
C ALA A 297 18.32 -0.83 -8.05
N CYS A 298 17.31 -0.95 -8.91
CA CYS A 298 16.12 -0.13 -8.79
C CYS A 298 14.86 -0.89 -9.20
N ALA A 299 13.72 -0.40 -8.72
CA ALA A 299 12.43 -0.69 -9.32
C ALA A 299 11.82 0.61 -9.86
N PHE A 300 10.93 0.48 -10.82
CA PHE A 300 10.17 1.60 -11.36
C PHE A 300 8.80 1.15 -11.84
N ALA A 301 7.86 2.09 -11.89
CA ALA A 301 6.52 1.90 -12.42
C ALA A 301 6.28 2.82 -13.62
N ASP A 302 5.68 2.27 -14.67
CA ASP A 302 5.14 2.98 -15.82
C ASP A 302 3.77 2.38 -16.21
N ARG A 303 3.22 2.78 -17.35
CA ARG A 303 1.92 2.27 -17.83
C ARG A 303 1.87 0.77 -18.05
N GLU A 304 3.01 0.12 -18.28
CA GLU A 304 3.12 -1.32 -18.48
C GLU A 304 3.10 -2.09 -17.15
N GLY A 305 3.45 -1.42 -16.05
CA GLY A 305 3.47 -1.99 -14.70
C GLY A 305 4.74 -1.69 -13.93
N GLU A 306 5.08 -2.56 -13.00
CA GLU A 306 6.25 -2.43 -12.15
C GLU A 306 7.38 -3.35 -12.63
N HIS A 307 8.57 -2.82 -12.64
CA HIS A 307 9.76 -3.46 -13.19
C HIS A 307 10.91 -3.39 -12.19
N VAL A 308 11.75 -4.42 -12.19
CA VAL A 308 13.06 -4.40 -11.52
C VAL A 308 14.14 -4.17 -12.56
N ALA A 309 15.13 -3.35 -12.26
CA ALA A 309 16.18 -3.01 -13.20
C ALA A 309 17.51 -2.71 -12.51
N VAL A 310 18.57 -2.73 -13.30
CA VAL A 310 19.87 -2.17 -12.96
C VAL A 310 20.05 -0.87 -13.74
N LEU A 311 20.30 0.22 -13.04
CA LEU A 311 20.67 1.53 -13.59
C LEU A 311 22.18 1.70 -13.46
N ASP A 312 22.91 1.71 -14.58
CA ASP A 312 24.37 1.88 -14.56
C ASP A 312 24.79 3.34 -14.30
N GLY A 313 26.07 3.55 -14.00
CA GLY A 313 26.61 4.90 -13.73
C GLY A 313 26.51 5.87 -14.90
N ALA A 314 26.29 5.36 -16.13
CA ALA A 314 26.05 6.15 -17.35
C ALA A 314 24.57 6.47 -17.59
N GLY A 315 23.66 5.98 -16.73
CA GLY A 315 22.22 6.24 -16.84
C GLY A 315 21.45 5.25 -17.72
N ARG A 316 22.07 4.15 -18.14
CA ARG A 316 21.38 3.10 -18.91
C ARG A 316 20.64 2.16 -17.97
N LEU A 317 19.38 1.91 -18.29
CA LEU A 317 18.47 1.05 -17.53
C LEU A 317 18.38 -0.31 -18.20
N SER A 318 18.72 -1.36 -17.48
CA SER A 318 18.61 -2.75 -17.91
C SER A 318 17.57 -3.46 -17.07
N VAL A 319 16.40 -3.76 -17.67
CA VAL A 319 15.30 -4.44 -16.99
C VAL A 319 15.68 -5.90 -16.72
N VAL A 320 15.37 -6.38 -15.53
CA VAL A 320 15.57 -7.76 -15.08
C VAL A 320 14.28 -8.55 -15.33
N GLU A 321 14.39 -9.65 -16.05
CA GLU A 321 13.28 -10.57 -16.22
C GLU A 321 12.91 -11.22 -14.88
N GLN A 322 11.64 -11.16 -14.48
CA GLN A 322 11.23 -11.56 -13.14
C GLN A 322 9.71 -11.84 -13.06
N PRO A 323 9.24 -12.67 -12.11
CA PRO A 323 7.84 -13.07 -12.04
C PRO A 323 6.92 -12.04 -11.36
N CYS A 324 7.47 -11.09 -10.61
CA CYS A 324 6.64 -10.14 -9.86
C CYS A 324 6.05 -9.07 -10.79
N VAL A 325 4.79 -8.79 -10.63
CA VAL A 325 4.08 -7.67 -11.28
C VAL A 325 3.83 -6.53 -10.28
N ARG A 326 4.13 -6.76 -9.00
CA ARG A 326 4.24 -5.77 -7.93
C ARG A 326 5.56 -5.97 -7.20
N VAL A 327 6.29 -4.86 -6.95
CA VAL A 327 7.58 -4.87 -6.25
C VAL A 327 7.44 -4.11 -4.93
N ASP A 328 7.58 -4.80 -3.81
CA ASP A 328 7.44 -4.24 -2.47
C ASP A 328 8.78 -3.87 -1.83
N GLY A 329 9.88 -4.05 -2.54
CA GLY A 329 11.20 -3.59 -2.15
C GLY A 329 12.33 -4.25 -2.93
N VAL A 330 13.46 -3.54 -3.02
CA VAL A 330 14.71 -4.05 -3.59
C VAL A 330 15.86 -3.95 -2.58
N ALA A 331 16.81 -4.86 -2.69
CA ALA A 331 18.06 -4.84 -1.91
C ALA A 331 19.24 -5.23 -2.80
N ALA A 332 20.43 -4.75 -2.46
CA ALA A 332 21.64 -5.11 -3.17
C ALA A 332 22.81 -5.31 -2.21
N ALA A 333 23.71 -6.24 -2.55
CA ALA A 333 25.00 -6.41 -1.88
C ALA A 333 26.03 -6.89 -2.87
N GLY A 334 27.05 -6.07 -3.10
CA GLY A 334 28.03 -6.34 -4.16
C GLY A 334 27.31 -6.46 -5.52
N ALA A 335 27.50 -7.59 -6.22
CA ALA A 335 26.85 -7.82 -7.50
C ALA A 335 25.58 -8.70 -7.39
N SER A 336 25.00 -8.83 -6.19
CA SER A 336 23.74 -9.53 -5.96
C SER A 336 22.61 -8.51 -5.80
N LEU A 337 21.50 -8.78 -6.47
CA LEU A 337 20.25 -8.03 -6.42
C LEU A 337 19.17 -8.95 -5.86
N ALA A 338 18.36 -8.44 -4.94
CA ALA A 338 17.18 -9.14 -4.45
C ALA A 338 15.97 -8.20 -4.48
N TRP A 339 14.79 -8.78 -4.64
CA TRP A 339 13.53 -8.06 -4.56
C TRP A 339 12.44 -8.94 -3.97
N VAL A 340 11.46 -8.27 -3.38
CA VAL A 340 10.27 -8.91 -2.82
C VAL A 340 9.02 -8.27 -3.42
N GLY A 341 7.94 -9.05 -3.53
CA GLY A 341 6.72 -8.55 -4.13
C GLY A 341 5.65 -9.61 -4.30
N ALA A 342 4.88 -9.51 -5.38
CA ALA A 342 3.84 -10.46 -5.73
C ALA A 342 3.77 -10.68 -7.26
N SER A 343 3.43 -11.91 -7.66
CA SER A 343 3.11 -12.26 -9.04
C SER A 343 1.60 -12.21 -9.31
N VAL A 344 1.20 -12.50 -10.55
CA VAL A 344 -0.22 -12.62 -10.89
C VAL A 344 -0.91 -13.74 -10.08
N GLY A 345 -0.20 -14.83 -9.81
CA GLY A 345 -0.75 -16.01 -9.13
C GLY A 345 -0.32 -16.21 -7.68
N ALA A 346 0.54 -15.35 -7.11
CA ALA A 346 1.01 -15.54 -5.73
C ALA A 346 1.40 -14.22 -5.05
N HIS A 347 1.09 -14.12 -3.77
CA HIS A 347 1.67 -13.15 -2.85
C HIS A 347 2.99 -13.66 -2.27
N GLY A 348 3.78 -12.75 -1.70
CA GLY A 348 4.95 -13.12 -0.91
C GLY A 348 6.09 -13.72 -1.73
N VAL A 349 6.27 -13.24 -2.95
CA VAL A 349 7.36 -13.71 -3.84
C VAL A 349 8.66 -13.01 -3.46
N VAL A 350 9.70 -13.79 -3.19
CA VAL A 350 11.05 -13.32 -2.88
C VAL A 350 12.01 -13.83 -3.95
N CYS A 351 12.70 -12.92 -4.61
CA CYS A 351 13.59 -13.22 -5.72
C CYS A 351 15.00 -12.76 -5.43
N ILE A 352 15.97 -13.45 -6.02
CA ILE A 352 17.39 -13.09 -5.98
C ILE A 352 18.05 -13.32 -7.34
N GLN A 353 18.90 -12.39 -7.73
CA GLN A 353 19.84 -12.54 -8.82
C GLN A 353 21.27 -12.43 -8.28
N ARG A 354 22.03 -13.51 -8.32
CA ARG A 354 23.44 -13.51 -7.95
C ARG A 354 24.29 -13.22 -9.19
N ARG A 355 25.50 -12.68 -8.98
CA ARG A 355 26.41 -12.32 -10.07
C ARG A 355 26.55 -13.44 -11.10
N GLY A 356 26.29 -13.11 -12.36
CA GLY A 356 26.45 -14.04 -13.49
C GLY A 356 25.44 -15.18 -13.54
N ARG A 357 24.35 -15.11 -12.76
CA ARG A 357 23.25 -16.08 -12.76
C ARG A 357 21.95 -15.43 -13.17
N ALA A 358 21.05 -16.22 -13.74
CA ALA A 358 19.67 -15.81 -13.96
C ALA A 358 18.95 -15.58 -12.60
N PRO A 359 17.93 -14.74 -12.55
CA PRO A 359 17.07 -14.61 -11.39
C PRO A 359 16.46 -15.95 -10.96
N SER A 360 16.28 -16.12 -9.66
CA SER A 360 15.62 -17.28 -9.07
C SER A 360 14.67 -16.87 -7.94
N VAL A 361 13.58 -17.62 -7.78
CA VAL A 361 12.64 -17.46 -6.67
C VAL A 361 13.21 -18.20 -5.46
N VAL A 362 13.34 -17.48 -4.34
CA VAL A 362 13.83 -18.01 -3.05
C VAL A 362 12.65 -18.48 -2.20
N ALA A 363 11.55 -17.72 -2.24
CA ALA A 363 10.32 -18.02 -1.53
C ALA A 363 9.11 -17.54 -2.33
N SER A 364 7.99 -18.24 -2.18
CA SER A 364 6.70 -17.83 -2.71
C SER A 364 5.61 -18.27 -1.73
N GLY A 365 4.60 -17.44 -1.59
CA GLY A 365 3.35 -17.86 -0.96
C GLY A 365 2.63 -18.93 -1.79
N PRO A 366 1.49 -19.44 -1.30
CA PRO A 366 0.65 -20.36 -2.05
C PRO A 366 0.26 -19.79 -3.41
N THR A 367 0.31 -20.63 -4.45
CA THR A 367 -0.02 -20.23 -5.83
C THR A 367 -1.48 -20.45 -6.14
N ALA A 368 -2.06 -19.53 -6.90
CA ALA A 368 -3.40 -19.61 -7.48
C ALA A 368 -3.25 -19.65 -9.02
N GLU A 369 -2.93 -20.82 -9.55
CA GLU A 369 -2.55 -21.02 -10.97
C GLU A 369 -3.65 -20.62 -11.96
N ASP A 370 -4.92 -20.71 -11.54
CA ASP A 370 -6.08 -20.35 -12.36
C ASP A 370 -6.45 -18.86 -12.36
N THR A 371 -5.66 -18.00 -11.70
CA THR A 371 -5.92 -16.56 -11.72
C THR A 371 -5.58 -16.00 -13.11
N PRO A 372 -6.54 -15.37 -13.83
CA PRO A 372 -6.26 -14.81 -15.14
C PRO A 372 -5.25 -13.67 -15.06
N SER A 373 -4.45 -13.51 -16.11
CA SER A 373 -3.54 -12.36 -16.22
C SER A 373 -4.33 -11.07 -16.43
N PRO A 374 -3.88 -9.94 -15.83
CA PRO A 374 -4.50 -8.65 -16.08
C PRO A 374 -4.25 -8.17 -17.51
N GLU A 375 -5.31 -7.79 -18.22
CA GLU A 375 -5.27 -7.23 -19.56
C GLU A 375 -5.39 -5.70 -19.49
N PRO A 376 -4.46 -4.92 -20.07
CA PRO A 376 -4.55 -3.47 -20.03
C PRO A 376 -5.69 -2.96 -20.90
N PHE A 377 -6.34 -1.88 -20.44
CA PHE A 377 -7.26 -1.07 -21.25
C PHE A 377 -7.02 0.41 -20.98
N ALA A 378 -7.47 1.26 -21.90
CA ALA A 378 -7.41 2.70 -21.73
C ALA A 378 -8.60 3.37 -22.44
N PHE A 379 -9.03 4.50 -21.89
CA PHE A 379 -10.05 5.36 -22.50
C PHE A 379 -9.72 6.83 -22.25
N VAL A 380 -10.49 7.74 -22.86
CA VAL A 380 -10.34 9.18 -22.64
C VAL A 380 -11.52 9.69 -21.86
N HIS A 381 -11.26 10.40 -20.75
CA HIS A 381 -12.27 11.11 -19.96
C HIS A 381 -11.77 12.52 -19.64
N ASP A 382 -12.63 13.53 -19.82
CA ASP A 382 -12.29 14.95 -19.59
C ASP A 382 -10.95 15.37 -20.23
N GLY A 383 -10.72 14.91 -21.48
CA GLY A 383 -9.52 15.22 -22.27
C GLY A 383 -8.23 14.54 -21.81
N ALA A 384 -8.27 13.63 -20.84
CA ALA A 384 -7.12 12.87 -20.39
C ALA A 384 -7.29 11.37 -20.60
N ALA A 385 -6.17 10.68 -20.82
CA ALA A 385 -6.14 9.24 -20.84
C ALA A 385 -6.28 8.71 -19.39
N VAL A 386 -7.15 7.72 -19.23
CA VAL A 386 -7.33 6.95 -18.01
C VAL A 386 -6.97 5.51 -18.35
N ASP A 387 -5.97 4.97 -17.67
CA ASP A 387 -5.49 3.61 -17.85
C ASP A 387 -6.12 2.67 -16.82
N GLY A 388 -6.18 1.39 -17.13
CA GLY A 388 -6.67 0.37 -16.21
C GLY A 388 -6.27 -1.02 -16.64
N VAL A 389 -6.63 -2.01 -15.83
CA VAL A 389 -6.48 -3.42 -16.16
C VAL A 389 -7.77 -4.17 -15.88
N ALA A 390 -8.04 -5.22 -16.65
CA ALA A 390 -9.18 -6.09 -16.46
C ALA A 390 -8.71 -7.56 -16.34
N TRP A 391 -9.34 -8.30 -15.43
CA TRP A 391 -9.21 -9.75 -15.31
C TRP A 391 -10.49 -10.38 -15.84
N ARG A 392 -10.37 -11.12 -16.94
CA ARG A 392 -11.51 -11.73 -17.61
C ARG A 392 -11.66 -13.17 -17.14
N PRO A 393 -12.85 -13.59 -16.67
CA PRO A 393 -13.07 -14.98 -16.35
C PRO A 393 -13.02 -15.82 -17.63
N GLY A 394 -12.55 -17.05 -17.57
CA GLY A 394 -12.73 -17.97 -18.68
C GLY A 394 -14.23 -18.24 -18.88
N GLY A 395 -14.75 -18.19 -20.10
CA GLY A 395 -16.12 -18.50 -20.41
C GLY A 395 -16.85 -17.45 -21.25
N ARG A 396 -18.16 -17.30 -21.01
CA ARG A 396 -19.04 -16.46 -21.83
C ARG A 396 -18.94 -14.98 -21.42
N GLU A 397 -18.80 -14.11 -22.40
CA GLU A 397 -18.98 -12.65 -22.27
C GLU A 397 -20.32 -12.24 -22.92
N PRO A 398 -20.94 -11.13 -22.45
CA PRO A 398 -20.50 -10.27 -21.33
C PRO A 398 -20.70 -10.92 -19.96
N ALA A 399 -19.79 -10.64 -19.01
CA ALA A 399 -19.78 -11.16 -17.65
C ALA A 399 -20.26 -10.10 -16.63
N PRO A 400 -20.74 -10.50 -15.43
CA PRO A 400 -20.89 -9.58 -14.32
C PRO A 400 -19.55 -8.89 -14.04
N LEU A 401 -19.56 -7.56 -13.80
CA LEU A 401 -18.34 -6.76 -13.62
C LEU A 401 -18.23 -6.21 -12.20
N VAL A 402 -17.04 -6.31 -11.62
CA VAL A 402 -16.68 -5.58 -10.40
C VAL A 402 -15.50 -4.66 -10.68
N VAL A 403 -15.70 -3.34 -10.65
CA VAL A 403 -14.61 -2.36 -10.75
C VAL A 403 -14.01 -2.12 -9.37
N THR A 404 -12.72 -2.34 -9.23
CA THR A 404 -11.95 -2.11 -7.99
C THR A 404 -11.28 -0.75 -8.04
N VAL A 405 -11.46 0.05 -7.00
CA VAL A 405 -10.82 1.35 -6.81
C VAL A 405 -9.75 1.22 -5.72
N HIS A 406 -8.52 1.62 -6.04
CA HIS A 406 -7.40 1.53 -5.11
C HIS A 406 -7.54 2.52 -3.95
N PRO A 407 -6.92 2.25 -2.77
CA PRO A 407 -6.89 3.17 -1.65
C PRO A 407 -5.98 4.37 -1.89
N GLY A 408 -6.02 5.32 -0.99
CA GLY A 408 -5.14 6.47 -0.97
C GLY A 408 -5.90 7.79 -0.89
N PRO A 409 -6.36 8.41 -1.97
CA PRO A 409 -6.46 8.06 -3.40
C PRO A 409 -5.14 8.19 -4.19
N THR A 410 -4.06 8.72 -3.59
CA THR A 410 -2.73 8.68 -4.19
C THR A 410 -2.16 7.27 -4.06
N GLY A 411 -2.39 6.46 -5.05
CA GLY A 411 -2.04 5.04 -5.16
C GLY A 411 -1.93 4.64 -6.62
N ALA A 412 -1.98 3.36 -6.92
CA ALA A 412 -2.02 2.82 -8.29
C ALA A 412 -2.74 1.47 -8.32
N VAL A 413 -3.13 1.05 -9.51
CA VAL A 413 -3.66 -0.28 -9.79
C VAL A 413 -2.67 -1.36 -9.36
N ASP A 414 -3.14 -2.32 -8.56
CA ASP A 414 -2.38 -3.53 -8.23
C ASP A 414 -2.68 -4.63 -9.26
N ARG A 415 -1.66 -5.03 -10.02
CA ARG A 415 -1.74 -6.09 -11.03
C ARG A 415 -1.44 -7.48 -10.49
N ALA A 416 -1.03 -7.55 -9.22
CA ALA A 416 -0.67 -8.80 -8.57
C ALA A 416 -1.90 -9.58 -8.12
N TYR A 417 -1.65 -10.82 -7.72
CA TYR A 417 -2.66 -11.63 -7.06
C TYR A 417 -3.35 -10.85 -5.94
N THR A 418 -4.66 -10.86 -5.97
CA THR A 418 -5.48 -10.42 -4.84
C THR A 418 -6.55 -11.47 -4.55
N PRO A 419 -6.88 -11.74 -3.27
CA PRO A 419 -7.89 -12.74 -2.91
C PRO A 419 -9.21 -12.56 -3.66
N ILE A 420 -9.66 -11.32 -3.81
CA ILE A 420 -10.95 -11.02 -4.43
C ILE A 420 -10.93 -11.28 -5.95
N VAL A 421 -9.82 -10.99 -6.65
CA VAL A 421 -9.68 -11.30 -8.08
C VAL A 421 -9.82 -12.81 -8.27
N HIS A 422 -9.07 -13.60 -7.51
CA HIS A 422 -9.10 -15.06 -7.61
C HIS A 422 -10.48 -15.64 -7.27
N LEU A 423 -11.13 -15.14 -6.19
CA LEU A 423 -12.45 -15.58 -5.78
C LEU A 423 -13.53 -15.31 -6.83
N LEU A 424 -13.55 -14.12 -7.39
CA LEU A 424 -14.62 -13.69 -8.29
C LEU A 424 -14.42 -14.20 -9.72
N THR A 425 -13.18 -14.19 -10.24
CA THR A 425 -12.91 -14.73 -11.58
C THR A 425 -13.19 -16.22 -11.67
N ALA A 426 -12.91 -16.99 -10.60
CA ALA A 426 -13.27 -18.40 -10.50
C ALA A 426 -14.80 -18.64 -10.53
N ARG A 427 -15.61 -17.60 -10.29
CA ARG A 427 -17.09 -17.63 -10.31
C ARG A 427 -17.72 -16.91 -11.49
N GLY A 428 -16.91 -16.61 -12.51
CA GLY A 428 -17.41 -16.03 -13.75
C GLY A 428 -17.61 -14.51 -13.75
N PHE A 429 -17.10 -13.79 -12.71
CA PHE A 429 -17.08 -12.33 -12.71
C PHE A 429 -15.85 -11.80 -13.44
N ALA A 430 -16.02 -10.78 -14.25
CA ALA A 430 -14.93 -9.93 -14.69
C ALA A 430 -14.61 -8.92 -13.58
N LEU A 431 -13.31 -8.63 -13.38
CA LEU A 431 -12.88 -7.52 -12.54
C LEU A 431 -12.12 -6.51 -13.37
N ALA A 432 -12.16 -5.26 -12.95
CA ALA A 432 -11.31 -4.22 -13.50
C ALA A 432 -10.78 -3.32 -12.40
N SER A 433 -9.62 -2.71 -12.62
CA SER A 433 -9.08 -1.69 -11.75
C SER A 433 -8.60 -0.50 -12.58
N VAL A 434 -8.76 0.72 -12.06
CA VAL A 434 -8.61 1.97 -12.81
C VAL A 434 -7.59 2.85 -12.13
N ASP A 435 -6.61 3.35 -12.89
CA ASP A 435 -5.73 4.44 -12.47
C ASP A 435 -6.41 5.78 -12.78
N HIS A 436 -7.41 6.12 -11.94
CA HIS A 436 -8.10 7.40 -12.05
C HIS A 436 -7.16 8.58 -11.79
N SER A 437 -7.55 9.78 -12.17
CA SER A 437 -6.82 11.01 -11.81
C SER A 437 -6.52 11.04 -10.31
N GLY A 438 -5.28 11.34 -9.95
CA GLY A 438 -4.75 11.16 -8.59
C GLY A 438 -3.84 9.95 -8.43
N SER A 439 -3.93 8.96 -9.32
CA SER A 439 -3.08 7.77 -9.30
C SER A 439 -1.62 8.10 -9.62
N THR A 440 -0.71 7.26 -9.11
CA THR A 440 0.73 7.29 -9.40
C THR A 440 1.08 6.40 -10.61
N ALA A 441 2.35 6.34 -10.99
CA ALA A 441 2.88 5.74 -12.21
C ALA A 441 2.57 6.50 -13.51
N HIS A 442 1.94 7.67 -13.42
CA HIS A 442 1.55 8.53 -14.54
C HIS A 442 2.17 9.93 -14.49
N GLY A 443 3.05 10.19 -13.52
CA GLY A 443 3.70 11.49 -13.29
C GLY A 443 2.85 12.47 -12.49
N ARG A 444 3.51 13.56 -12.02
CA ARG A 444 2.89 14.55 -11.15
C ARG A 444 1.63 15.19 -11.75
N ALA A 445 1.65 15.53 -13.01
CA ALA A 445 0.51 16.20 -13.66
C ALA A 445 -0.79 15.36 -13.57
N HIS A 446 -0.70 14.03 -13.70
CA HIS A 446 -1.84 13.15 -13.53
C HIS A 446 -2.28 13.07 -12.06
N ARG A 447 -1.33 12.96 -11.15
CA ARG A 447 -1.60 12.92 -9.71
C ARG A 447 -2.30 14.20 -9.22
N GLU A 448 -1.85 15.37 -9.67
CA GLU A 448 -2.41 16.66 -9.27
C GLU A 448 -3.80 16.97 -9.86
N ARG A 449 -4.26 16.26 -10.89
CA ARG A 449 -5.60 16.45 -11.45
C ARG A 449 -6.73 16.23 -10.46
N LEU A 450 -6.53 15.38 -9.45
CA LEU A 450 -7.53 15.08 -8.44
C LEU A 450 -7.66 16.18 -7.38
N ARG A 451 -6.66 17.06 -7.26
CA ARG A 451 -6.65 18.13 -6.24
C ARG A 451 -7.86 19.05 -6.39
N GLY A 452 -8.63 19.19 -5.31
CA GLY A 452 -9.91 19.93 -5.26
C GLY A 452 -11.09 19.18 -5.89
N ARG A 453 -10.92 17.98 -6.46
CA ARG A 453 -11.94 17.25 -7.23
C ARG A 453 -12.20 15.82 -6.74
N TYR A 454 -11.63 15.41 -5.61
CA TYR A 454 -11.90 14.09 -5.01
C TYR A 454 -13.38 13.94 -4.64
N GLY A 455 -13.95 12.77 -4.90
CA GLY A 455 -15.39 12.50 -4.81
C GLY A 455 -16.19 13.02 -6.02
N GLU A 456 -15.52 13.47 -7.07
CA GLU A 456 -16.13 13.94 -8.33
C GLU A 456 -15.40 13.32 -9.53
N LEU A 457 -14.12 13.65 -9.73
CA LEU A 457 -13.36 13.21 -10.89
C LEU A 457 -13.02 11.72 -10.85
N ASP A 458 -12.59 11.23 -9.70
CA ASP A 458 -12.36 9.80 -9.44
C ASP A 458 -13.63 8.97 -9.66
N VAL A 459 -14.78 9.45 -9.16
CA VAL A 459 -16.10 8.82 -9.36
C VAL A 459 -16.48 8.80 -10.85
N ALA A 460 -16.33 9.93 -11.54
CA ALA A 460 -16.67 10.04 -12.95
C ALA A 460 -15.79 9.13 -13.82
N GLU A 461 -14.49 9.11 -13.59
CA GLU A 461 -13.55 8.26 -14.34
C GLU A 461 -13.75 6.76 -14.06
N CYS A 462 -13.99 6.36 -12.81
CA CYS A 462 -14.33 4.97 -12.47
C CYS A 462 -15.67 4.53 -13.07
N THR A 463 -16.67 5.41 -13.09
CA THR A 463 -17.96 5.14 -13.75
C THR A 463 -17.81 5.06 -15.28
N ALA A 464 -16.98 5.92 -15.88
CA ALA A 464 -16.68 5.88 -17.30
C ALA A 464 -15.96 4.57 -17.71
N ALA A 465 -15.14 4.00 -16.83
CA ALA A 465 -14.53 2.67 -17.06
C ALA A 465 -15.59 1.57 -17.13
N VAL A 466 -16.65 1.62 -16.30
CA VAL A 466 -17.79 0.69 -16.42
C VAL A 466 -18.42 0.81 -17.82
N ALA A 467 -18.73 2.04 -18.24
CA ALA A 467 -19.34 2.28 -19.55
C ALA A 467 -18.43 1.81 -20.71
N HIS A 468 -17.11 2.03 -20.60
CA HIS A 468 -16.12 1.56 -21.57
C HIS A 468 -16.12 0.03 -21.69
N LEU A 469 -16.09 -0.70 -20.58
CA LEU A 469 -16.06 -2.17 -20.56
C LEU A 469 -17.39 -2.79 -21.01
N VAL A 470 -18.52 -2.14 -20.73
CA VAL A 470 -19.83 -2.51 -21.28
C VAL A 470 -19.84 -2.32 -22.79
N GLY A 471 -19.38 -1.16 -23.29
CA GLY A 471 -19.28 -0.87 -24.71
C GLY A 471 -18.34 -1.81 -25.47
N ALA A 472 -17.29 -2.30 -24.79
CA ALA A 472 -16.37 -3.30 -25.32
C ALA A 472 -16.93 -4.75 -25.29
N GLY A 473 -18.12 -4.98 -24.73
CA GLY A 473 -18.74 -6.31 -24.63
C GLY A 473 -18.15 -7.21 -23.54
N VAL A 474 -17.30 -6.68 -22.69
CA VAL A 474 -16.69 -7.40 -21.55
C VAL A 474 -17.71 -7.56 -20.42
N ALA A 475 -18.49 -6.51 -20.14
CA ALA A 475 -19.37 -6.41 -18.99
C ALA A 475 -20.86 -6.44 -19.35
N ASP A 476 -21.66 -7.16 -18.55
CA ASP A 476 -23.13 -7.08 -18.62
C ASP A 476 -23.60 -5.81 -17.90
N PRO A 477 -24.24 -4.85 -18.61
CA PRO A 477 -24.68 -3.59 -18.02
C PRO A 477 -25.68 -3.74 -16.87
N ARG A 478 -26.34 -4.92 -16.76
CA ARG A 478 -27.31 -5.21 -15.70
C ARG A 478 -26.63 -5.67 -14.39
N CYS A 479 -25.34 -6.05 -14.44
CA CYS A 479 -24.62 -6.66 -13.33
C CYS A 479 -23.24 -5.99 -13.14
N CYS A 480 -23.23 -4.67 -13.00
CA CYS A 480 -22.03 -3.89 -12.72
C CYS A 480 -21.99 -3.44 -11.25
N PHE A 481 -20.86 -3.64 -10.63
CA PHE A 481 -20.58 -3.29 -9.25
C PHE A 481 -19.30 -2.47 -9.15
N MET A 482 -19.14 -1.75 -8.04
CA MET A 482 -17.87 -1.11 -7.69
C MET A 482 -17.47 -1.49 -6.28
N ARG A 483 -16.17 -1.66 -6.05
CA ARG A 483 -15.62 -1.92 -4.73
C ARG A 483 -14.38 -1.08 -4.48
N GLY A 484 -14.06 -0.88 -3.21
CA GLY A 484 -12.80 -0.24 -2.85
C GLY A 484 -12.52 -0.30 -1.36
N THR A 485 -11.32 0.12 -0.99
CA THR A 485 -10.87 0.18 0.40
C THR A 485 -10.50 1.62 0.74
N SER A 486 -10.82 2.09 1.95
CA SER A 486 -10.51 3.46 2.40
C SER A 486 -11.05 4.50 1.39
N ALA A 487 -10.21 5.37 0.85
CA ALA A 487 -10.60 6.32 -0.18
C ALA A 487 -11.28 5.68 -1.39
N GLY A 488 -10.81 4.52 -1.86
CA GLY A 488 -11.46 3.78 -2.94
C GLY A 488 -12.85 3.28 -2.57
N GLY A 489 -13.09 2.92 -1.30
CA GLY A 489 -14.42 2.58 -0.77
C GLY A 489 -15.37 3.78 -0.79
N THR A 490 -14.87 4.95 -0.49
CA THR A 490 -15.60 6.23 -0.61
C THR A 490 -16.02 6.49 -2.05
N THR A 491 -15.09 6.37 -3.01
CA THR A 491 -15.36 6.50 -4.45
C THR A 491 -16.39 5.49 -4.91
N ALA A 492 -16.29 4.22 -4.47
CA ALA A 492 -17.24 3.17 -4.81
C ALA A 492 -18.67 3.48 -4.34
N LEU A 493 -18.86 3.98 -3.11
CA LEU A 493 -20.16 4.40 -2.61
C LEU A 493 -20.71 5.58 -3.40
N LEU A 494 -19.92 6.61 -3.64
CA LEU A 494 -20.34 7.80 -4.39
C LEU A 494 -20.73 7.46 -5.83
N ALA A 495 -20.12 6.45 -6.44
CA ALA A 495 -20.44 5.99 -7.80
C ALA A 495 -21.86 5.41 -7.92
N LEU A 496 -22.50 5.01 -6.82
CA LEU A 496 -23.91 4.62 -6.79
C LEU A 496 -24.85 5.76 -7.26
N GLY A 497 -24.44 7.03 -7.11
CA GLY A 497 -25.18 8.18 -7.62
C GLY A 497 -25.30 8.25 -9.14
N SER A 498 -24.50 7.47 -9.88
CA SER A 498 -24.57 7.40 -11.34
C SER A 498 -25.79 6.62 -11.88
N GLY A 499 -26.37 5.75 -11.07
CA GLY A 499 -27.42 4.81 -11.48
C GLY A 499 -26.94 3.70 -12.44
N ALA A 500 -25.64 3.63 -12.73
CA ALA A 500 -25.04 2.62 -13.61
C ALA A 500 -24.63 1.33 -12.86
N LEU A 501 -24.66 1.36 -11.55
CA LEU A 501 -24.22 0.26 -10.69
C LEU A 501 -25.40 -0.38 -9.97
N ARG A 502 -25.39 -1.71 -9.88
CA ARG A 502 -26.31 -2.49 -9.08
C ARG A 502 -26.00 -2.41 -7.59
N GLY A 503 -24.71 -2.25 -7.25
CA GLY A 503 -24.29 -2.13 -5.87
C GLY A 503 -22.81 -1.77 -5.70
N ALA A 504 -22.46 -1.43 -4.46
CA ALA A 504 -21.09 -1.12 -4.07
C ALA A 504 -20.68 -1.86 -2.79
N VAL A 505 -19.39 -2.24 -2.71
CA VAL A 505 -18.77 -2.77 -1.50
C VAL A 505 -17.66 -1.83 -1.06
N ALA A 506 -17.76 -1.31 0.15
CA ALA A 506 -16.83 -0.34 0.70
C ALA A 506 -16.21 -0.87 2.00
N TRP A 507 -14.89 -1.06 1.99
CA TRP A 507 -14.14 -1.42 3.19
C TRP A 507 -13.64 -0.15 3.85
N TYR A 508 -14.04 0.09 5.10
CA TYR A 508 -13.69 1.24 5.93
C TYR A 508 -13.64 2.58 5.17
N PRO A 509 -14.75 2.99 4.51
CA PRO A 509 -14.79 4.19 3.71
C PRO A 509 -14.81 5.45 4.56
N ALA A 510 -14.16 6.52 4.12
CA ALA A 510 -14.36 7.84 4.73
C ALA A 510 -15.80 8.31 4.48
N SER A 511 -16.57 8.51 5.55
CA SER A 511 -17.97 8.88 5.50
C SER A 511 -18.20 10.39 5.31
N ARG A 512 -17.27 11.20 5.80
CA ARG A 512 -17.29 12.66 5.80
C ARG A 512 -16.02 13.22 5.17
N PHE A 513 -16.15 14.35 4.51
CA PHE A 513 -15.04 15.19 4.09
C PHE A 513 -14.98 16.41 5.02
N ALA A 514 -14.75 16.16 6.29
CA ALA A 514 -14.61 17.19 7.31
C ALA A 514 -13.13 17.51 7.56
N ASP A 515 -12.87 18.63 8.23
CA ASP A 515 -11.54 18.97 8.70
C ASP A 515 -11.00 17.87 9.64
N ASP A 516 -9.71 17.61 9.52
CA ASP A 516 -9.02 16.56 10.25
C ASP A 516 -9.22 16.70 11.77
N ALA A 517 -9.61 15.62 12.42
CA ALA A 517 -9.70 15.54 13.88
C ALA A 517 -8.31 15.71 14.55
N ASP A 518 -7.23 15.37 13.83
CA ASP A 518 -5.84 15.61 14.24
C ASP A 518 -5.13 16.53 13.24
N PRO A 519 -5.09 17.85 13.46
CA PRO A 519 -4.41 18.80 12.56
C PRO A 519 -2.89 18.61 12.49
N HIS A 520 -2.32 17.75 13.31
CA HIS A 520 -0.92 17.40 13.33
C HIS A 520 -0.62 15.97 12.88
N GLY A 521 -1.66 15.20 12.52
CA GLY A 521 -1.53 13.85 12.01
C GLY A 521 -0.80 13.77 10.66
N PHE A 522 -0.47 12.56 10.25
CA PHE A 522 0.21 12.32 8.97
C PHE A 522 -0.60 12.81 7.78
N GLU A 523 -1.92 12.63 7.78
CA GLU A 523 -2.83 13.04 6.72
C GLU A 523 -3.43 14.45 6.91
N ALA A 524 -2.95 15.19 7.93
CA ALA A 524 -3.46 16.52 8.20
C ALA A 524 -3.46 17.40 6.94
N GLY A 525 -4.61 18.00 6.60
CA GLY A 525 -4.79 18.82 5.41
C GLY A 525 -4.85 18.06 4.08
N TYR A 526 -4.58 16.75 4.05
CA TYR A 526 -4.61 15.96 2.81
C TYR A 526 -6.01 15.89 2.20
N LEU A 527 -6.99 15.48 2.99
CA LEU A 527 -8.37 15.39 2.55
C LEU A 527 -8.91 16.75 2.10
N ALA A 528 -8.63 17.82 2.85
CA ALA A 528 -9.01 19.18 2.47
C ALA A 528 -8.37 19.63 1.14
N ALA A 529 -7.09 19.30 0.91
CA ALA A 529 -6.42 19.60 -0.35
C ALA A 529 -7.02 18.83 -1.56
N LEU A 530 -7.47 17.60 -1.33
CA LEU A 530 -8.09 16.76 -2.36
C LEU A 530 -9.54 17.17 -2.67
N THR A 531 -10.30 17.55 -1.65
CA THR A 531 -11.72 17.89 -1.80
C THR A 531 -11.95 19.37 -2.12
N GLY A 532 -11.02 20.25 -1.71
CA GLY A 532 -11.20 21.70 -1.85
C GLY A 532 -12.29 22.26 -0.94
N PRO A 533 -12.60 23.57 -1.03
CA PRO A 533 -13.48 24.27 -0.11
C PRO A 533 -14.94 23.77 -0.11
N ASP A 534 -15.41 23.21 -1.22
CA ASP A 534 -16.78 22.70 -1.36
C ASP A 534 -16.87 21.19 -1.11
N GLY A 535 -15.81 20.59 -0.58
CA GLY A 535 -15.67 19.14 -0.42
C GLY A 535 -16.73 18.50 0.47
N ALA A 536 -17.09 19.14 1.57
CA ALA A 536 -18.00 18.58 2.57
C ALA A 536 -19.34 18.11 1.96
N GLY A 537 -19.89 18.84 0.98
CA GLY A 537 -21.13 18.49 0.27
C GLY A 537 -21.00 17.30 -0.69
N ARG A 538 -19.77 16.81 -0.94
CA ARG A 538 -19.52 15.66 -1.81
C ARG A 538 -19.28 14.36 -1.05
N SER A 539 -19.22 14.40 0.27
CA SER A 539 -19.00 13.20 1.08
C SER A 539 -20.14 12.19 0.96
N PRO A 540 -19.88 10.89 1.17
CA PRO A 540 -20.93 9.86 1.13
C PRO A 540 -22.12 10.17 2.04
N LEU A 541 -21.85 10.67 3.25
CA LEU A 541 -22.90 11.03 4.20
C LEU A 541 -23.76 12.21 3.69
N ALA A 542 -23.13 13.24 3.12
CA ALA A 542 -23.85 14.39 2.55
C ALA A 542 -24.69 14.01 1.31
N ARG A 543 -24.25 13.01 0.56
CA ARG A 543 -24.90 12.54 -0.67
C ARG A 543 -25.75 11.29 -0.49
N ALA A 544 -25.89 10.74 0.70
CA ALA A 544 -26.56 9.48 0.95
C ALA A 544 -27.92 9.38 0.23
N MET A 545 -28.75 10.43 0.29
CA MET A 545 -30.09 10.47 -0.33
C MET A 545 -30.09 10.53 -1.87
N THR A 546 -28.94 10.65 -2.51
CA THR A 546 -28.80 10.66 -3.98
C THR A 546 -28.17 9.38 -4.54
N LEU A 547 -27.89 8.42 -3.68
CA LEU A 547 -27.32 7.13 -4.04
C LEU A 547 -28.44 6.12 -4.31
N HIS A 548 -28.17 5.13 -5.17
CA HIS A 548 -29.16 4.14 -5.61
C HIS A 548 -28.57 2.74 -5.64
N GLY A 549 -29.39 1.69 -5.44
CA GLY A 549 -28.98 0.29 -5.49
C GLY A 549 -28.67 -0.30 -4.11
N ALA A 550 -27.70 -1.18 -4.01
CA ALA A 550 -27.33 -1.87 -2.77
C ALA A 550 -25.91 -1.50 -2.30
N ALA A 551 -25.68 -1.53 -0.99
CA ALA A 551 -24.36 -1.29 -0.42
C ALA A 551 -24.00 -2.32 0.66
N LEU A 552 -22.72 -2.73 0.69
CA LEU A 552 -22.12 -3.46 1.79
C LEU A 552 -20.94 -2.67 2.34
N LEU A 553 -20.98 -2.33 3.63
CA LEU A 553 -19.89 -1.70 4.34
C LEU A 553 -19.17 -2.74 5.21
N ILE A 554 -17.84 -2.74 5.19
CA ILE A 554 -16.99 -3.64 5.98
C ILE A 554 -16.04 -2.78 6.79
N GLN A 555 -16.04 -2.93 8.13
CA GLN A 555 -15.33 -2.07 9.06
C GLN A 555 -14.52 -2.88 10.06
N GLY A 556 -13.31 -2.44 10.39
CA GLY A 556 -12.55 -2.96 11.53
C GLY A 556 -13.05 -2.34 12.83
N ALA A 557 -13.23 -3.16 13.87
CA ALA A 557 -13.71 -2.67 15.17
C ALA A 557 -12.68 -1.76 15.89
N GLU A 558 -11.39 -1.90 15.55
CA GLU A 558 -10.27 -1.18 16.15
C GLU A 558 -9.61 -0.22 15.14
N ASP A 559 -10.40 0.28 14.17
CA ASP A 559 -9.92 1.22 13.16
C ASP A 559 -9.71 2.61 13.79
N ASP A 560 -8.46 3.06 13.80
CA ASP A 560 -8.00 4.33 14.34
C ASP A 560 -7.82 5.42 13.25
N VAL A 561 -8.04 5.07 11.97
CA VAL A 561 -7.99 6.00 10.84
C VAL A 561 -9.40 6.42 10.42
N VAL A 562 -10.31 5.44 10.24
CA VAL A 562 -11.73 5.68 9.95
C VAL A 562 -12.56 5.14 11.11
N SER A 563 -13.19 6.05 11.86
CA SER A 563 -13.95 5.67 13.06
C SER A 563 -15.10 4.71 12.73
N PRO A 564 -15.24 3.59 13.48
CA PRO A 564 -16.42 2.72 13.39
C PRO A 564 -17.75 3.47 13.62
N ASP A 565 -17.75 4.50 14.46
CA ASP A 565 -18.94 5.32 14.72
C ASP A 565 -19.33 6.14 13.48
N ASP A 566 -18.37 6.64 12.71
CA ASP A 566 -18.64 7.34 11.45
C ASP A 566 -19.22 6.39 10.40
N THR A 567 -18.73 5.16 10.34
CA THR A 567 -19.30 4.11 9.49
C THR A 567 -20.71 3.75 9.92
N ALA A 568 -20.98 3.64 11.22
CA ALA A 568 -22.33 3.39 11.74
C ALA A 568 -23.31 4.52 11.38
N ALA A 569 -22.89 5.78 11.50
CA ALA A 569 -23.69 6.93 11.09
C ALA A 569 -24.01 6.92 9.58
N LEU A 570 -23.02 6.56 8.76
CA LEU A 570 -23.20 6.41 7.30
C LEU A 570 -24.19 5.29 6.98
N VAL A 571 -24.11 4.13 7.65
CA VAL A 571 -25.06 3.02 7.47
C VAL A 571 -26.49 3.45 7.76
N VAL A 572 -26.72 4.24 8.81
CA VAL A 572 -28.06 4.77 9.13
C VAL A 572 -28.57 5.65 8.00
N ALA A 573 -27.75 6.59 7.51
CA ALA A 573 -28.15 7.49 6.42
C ALA A 573 -28.42 6.73 5.10
N LEU A 574 -27.62 5.72 4.79
CA LEU A 574 -27.78 4.91 3.57
C LEU A 574 -29.05 4.03 3.62
N ARG A 575 -29.47 3.54 4.78
CA ARG A 575 -30.68 2.72 4.93
C ARG A 575 -31.98 3.47 4.59
N ASP A 576 -31.97 4.78 4.67
CA ASP A 576 -33.11 5.61 4.28
C ASP A 576 -33.19 5.85 2.76
N ALA A 577 -32.09 5.56 2.03
CA ALA A 577 -31.94 5.89 0.61
C ALA A 577 -31.83 4.66 -0.29
N LEU A 578 -31.15 3.60 0.15
CA LEU A 578 -30.82 2.44 -0.67
C LEU A 578 -31.78 1.26 -0.45
N ASP A 579 -31.93 0.42 -1.46
CA ASP A 579 -32.77 -0.78 -1.42
C ASP A 579 -32.31 -1.79 -0.37
N GLU A 580 -30.97 -1.95 -0.22
CA GLU A 580 -30.36 -2.84 0.76
C GLU A 580 -29.03 -2.25 1.26
N VAL A 581 -28.82 -2.28 2.58
CA VAL A 581 -27.55 -1.87 3.22
C VAL A 581 -27.12 -2.91 4.23
N GLY A 582 -26.04 -3.62 3.90
CA GLY A 582 -25.31 -4.51 4.80
C GLY A 582 -24.18 -3.79 5.52
N CYS A 583 -23.87 -4.23 6.74
CA CYS A 583 -22.67 -3.78 7.46
C CYS A 583 -22.06 -4.95 8.25
N VAL A 584 -20.76 -5.15 8.08
CA VAL A 584 -19.99 -6.16 8.81
C VAL A 584 -18.88 -5.47 9.56
N VAL A 585 -18.87 -5.61 10.90
CA VAL A 585 -17.82 -5.11 11.78
C VAL A 585 -16.96 -6.29 12.22
N VAL A 586 -15.66 -6.26 11.94
CA VAL A 586 -14.73 -7.35 12.21
C VAL A 586 -13.90 -7.02 13.44
N ALA A 587 -14.12 -7.81 14.52
CA ALA A 587 -13.42 -7.63 15.79
C ALA A 587 -11.91 -7.93 15.65
N GLY A 588 -11.07 -7.17 16.36
CA GLY A 588 -9.62 -7.32 16.36
C GLY A 588 -8.92 -6.79 15.10
N GLU A 589 -9.66 -6.18 14.17
CA GLU A 589 -9.09 -5.57 12.96
C GLU A 589 -9.19 -4.05 13.01
N GLY A 590 -8.14 -3.39 12.49
CA GLY A 590 -8.05 -1.94 12.34
C GLY A 590 -8.18 -1.50 10.89
N HIS A 591 -7.54 -0.36 10.54
CA HIS A 591 -7.48 0.12 9.16
C HIS A 591 -6.57 -0.78 8.31
N GLY A 592 -7.17 -1.70 7.55
CA GLY A 592 -6.47 -2.74 6.81
C GLY A 592 -6.35 -4.06 7.61
N PHE A 593 -7.10 -5.06 7.21
CA PHE A 593 -7.22 -6.34 7.90
C PHE A 593 -5.93 -7.16 7.81
N ARG A 594 -5.50 -7.69 8.93
CA ARG A 594 -4.20 -8.35 9.08
C ARG A 594 -4.31 -9.84 9.30
N THR A 595 -5.29 -10.29 10.08
CA THR A 595 -5.47 -11.71 10.38
C THR A 595 -6.08 -12.43 9.17
N ALA A 596 -5.73 -13.71 8.99
CA ALA A 596 -6.35 -14.52 7.96
C ALA A 596 -7.85 -14.68 8.22
N ALA A 597 -8.25 -14.84 9.48
CA ALA A 597 -9.65 -14.97 9.88
C ALA A 597 -10.47 -13.70 9.58
N GLY A 598 -9.93 -12.52 9.94
CA GLY A 598 -10.60 -11.24 9.68
C GLY A 598 -10.79 -11.00 8.17
N ARG A 599 -9.75 -11.27 7.37
CA ARG A 599 -9.86 -11.20 5.91
C ARG A 599 -10.88 -12.18 5.35
N ALA A 600 -10.90 -13.44 5.85
CA ALA A 600 -11.84 -14.44 5.39
C ALA A 600 -13.30 -14.02 5.67
N THR A 601 -13.60 -13.56 6.90
CA THR A 601 -14.93 -13.04 7.28
C THR A 601 -15.39 -11.92 6.32
N ALA A 602 -14.50 -10.98 6.01
CA ALA A 602 -14.82 -9.88 5.13
C ALA A 602 -15.04 -10.33 3.68
N LEU A 603 -14.18 -11.22 3.16
CA LEU A 603 -14.29 -11.78 1.81
C LEU A 603 -15.54 -12.65 1.65
N GLU A 604 -15.94 -13.39 2.70
CA GLU A 604 -17.18 -14.18 2.71
C GLU A 604 -18.41 -13.27 2.56
N ALA A 605 -18.48 -12.20 3.35
CA ALA A 605 -19.56 -11.23 3.27
C ALA A 605 -19.61 -10.54 1.89
N GLU A 606 -18.45 -10.15 1.37
CA GLU A 606 -18.33 -9.51 0.06
C GLU A 606 -18.75 -10.46 -1.07
N LEU A 607 -18.28 -11.71 -1.04
CA LEU A 607 -18.66 -12.72 -2.02
C LEU A 607 -20.18 -13.01 -1.99
N ALA A 608 -20.75 -13.18 -0.79
CA ALA A 608 -22.19 -13.39 -0.62
C ALA A 608 -23.02 -12.22 -1.20
N PHE A 609 -22.53 -10.97 -1.03
CA PHE A 609 -23.15 -9.79 -1.62
C PHE A 609 -23.19 -9.88 -3.15
N TYR A 610 -22.07 -10.17 -3.81
CA TYR A 610 -22.03 -10.26 -5.28
C TYR A 610 -22.85 -11.43 -5.82
N LEU A 611 -22.83 -12.59 -5.16
CA LEU A 611 -23.63 -13.74 -5.58
C LEU A 611 -25.14 -13.47 -5.47
N ARG A 612 -25.58 -12.75 -4.44
CA ARG A 612 -26.98 -12.35 -4.26
C ARG A 612 -27.46 -11.38 -5.33
N HIS A 613 -26.61 -10.42 -5.71
CA HIS A 613 -26.99 -9.35 -6.63
C HIS A 613 -26.53 -9.57 -8.07
N GLY A 614 -25.53 -10.41 -8.32
CA GLY A 614 -24.89 -10.58 -9.63
C GLY A 614 -25.35 -11.78 -10.44
N VAL A 615 -26.00 -12.77 -9.81
CA VAL A 615 -26.47 -14.00 -10.48
C VAL A 615 -27.93 -14.19 -10.11
N ALA A 616 -28.86 -14.16 -11.10
CA ALA A 616 -30.18 -14.73 -10.88
C ALA A 616 -30.09 -16.20 -11.15
N SER A 617 -30.50 -17.01 -10.19
CA SER A 617 -30.74 -18.43 -10.41
C SER A 617 -31.79 -18.62 -11.52
N PRO A 618 -31.55 -19.43 -12.55
CA PRO A 618 -32.52 -19.70 -13.59
C PRO A 618 -33.76 -20.47 -13.07
N ASP A 619 -33.59 -21.19 -11.98
CA ASP A 619 -34.60 -21.95 -11.28
C ASP A 619 -34.67 -21.46 -9.83
N GLY A 620 -35.81 -20.98 -9.38
CA GLY A 620 -36.06 -20.38 -8.07
C GLY A 620 -35.80 -21.27 -6.84
N GLY A 621 -34.72 -22.01 -6.85
CA GLY A 621 -34.36 -22.99 -5.84
C GLY A 621 -32.88 -23.11 -5.60
N ASP A 622 -32.21 -22.06 -5.13
CA ASP A 622 -31.05 -22.16 -4.24
C ASP A 622 -30.84 -20.78 -3.60
N ARG A 623 -31.66 -20.52 -2.62
CA ARG A 623 -31.34 -19.50 -1.63
C ARG A 623 -30.17 -20.05 -0.83
N TYR A 624 -29.00 -19.41 -0.94
CA TYR A 624 -27.90 -19.62 0.00
C TYR A 624 -28.48 -19.40 1.40
N ASP A 625 -28.61 -20.48 2.16
CA ASP A 625 -29.24 -20.46 3.47
C ASP A 625 -28.25 -19.85 4.48
N ALA A 626 -28.35 -18.53 4.70
CA ALA A 626 -27.60 -17.82 5.72
C ALA A 626 -27.93 -18.34 7.15
N GLU A 627 -28.98 -19.15 7.30
CA GLU A 627 -29.37 -19.78 8.55
C GLU A 627 -28.47 -20.97 8.93
N ALA A 628 -27.75 -21.55 7.97
CA ALA A 628 -26.86 -22.68 8.24
C ALA A 628 -25.59 -22.31 9.04
N THR A 629 -25.24 -21.02 9.13
CA THR A 629 -24.04 -20.54 9.84
C THR A 629 -24.31 -19.99 11.25
N GLY A 630 -25.57 -19.97 11.71
CA GLY A 630 -25.94 -19.60 13.10
C GLY A 630 -25.58 -18.17 13.52
N ARG A 631 -25.39 -17.23 12.57
CA ARG A 631 -25.10 -15.82 12.87
C ARG A 631 -26.27 -14.95 12.40
N GLU A 632 -26.89 -14.26 13.36
CA GLU A 632 -27.92 -13.27 13.07
C GLU A 632 -27.36 -12.15 12.15
N VAL A 633 -28.01 -11.94 11.02
CA VAL A 633 -27.85 -10.74 10.19
C VAL A 633 -28.84 -9.70 10.71
N PRO A 634 -28.39 -8.64 11.41
CA PRO A 634 -29.31 -7.63 11.90
C PRO A 634 -29.88 -6.83 10.71
N GLY A 635 -31.22 -6.84 10.52
CA GLY A 635 -31.85 -5.87 9.66
C GLY A 635 -32.97 -6.32 8.73
N ARG A 636 -33.86 -7.22 9.14
CA ARG A 636 -35.19 -7.32 8.53
C ARG A 636 -36.21 -6.65 9.44
N ARG A 637 -36.92 -5.67 8.94
CA ARG A 637 -38.25 -5.31 9.47
C ARG A 637 -39.29 -6.28 8.90
N PRO A 638 -40.32 -6.65 9.70
CA PRO A 638 -41.40 -7.51 9.26
C PRO A 638 -42.26 -6.85 8.17
#